data_e3b413393e870f95ca860dba30799cdd
#
_entry.id   e3b413393e870f95ca860dba30799cdd
#
_cell.length_a   1.000
_cell.length_b   1.000
_cell.length_c   1.000
_cell.angle_alpha   90.00
_cell.angle_beta   90.00
_cell.angle_gamma   90.00
#
_symmetry.space_group_name_H-M   'P 1'
#
loop_
_entity.id
_entity.type
_entity.pdbx_description
1 polymer ?
#
loop_
_entity_poly.entity_id
_entity_poly.type
_entity_poly.pdbx_seq_one_letter_code
_entity_poly.pdbx_strand_id
1 'polypeptide(L)'
;MRLPILFSFFVLSCAALHATQPNVVLFLVDDMGWMDSGVYGSQYYETPNIDKFAKRAMRFTSAYAQPLCSPTRASILSGQYTARHGITTASGHQPPQPEGHAFLKETAPPNAPMLLPESKNYLEPAQITLAETLKGAGYRTAHIGKWHLGLTQPHWPEQQGFDVAFHCHPDPGPPGEYFSPYGVKAEGNPTAKNKVGTITDGPEKEYIVDRQADEAVKFIDASKDGPFFLNLWCYGVHGPWGHKLEYTKYFAAKKDPSGRQGNPIMASMLKSVDDCFGRIVDELDKQGIADNTIIIFYSDNGGNAHSNVPGSAKTEAAEKSKSEFLADWRKWAGDQPPTLNTPLRDGKGTLYEGGTRVPLMWAWAGKIKPATLSDAIVGPIDVYPTVIDLLGIAKPEQQKIDGVSYAKVLKSEGDLARKAYFNYHPHAGANRAGGVWVRSGDFKLLRWFGNPSTHELYNLREDIGEANDLSEKMPEKVKELDALIDGFLKDTGALYPRPNPAYKPAAGNTKPQNTDPLDGWKERGCKATVSDGILTMKSTGKPGAAFLGHGMAKMNGPATVKMRVRSAAGGAGKIDSLPMTSVDPSIVRSAPLEIKAGDWQELKVELPEKGPLGTLRLYLPDAEIDFIEVAPANGRAMRSNF
;
A
#
# COMPACT_ATOMS: atom_id res chain seq x y z
N MET A 1 -93.27 6.31 -6.62
CA MET A 1 -92.01 7.03 -6.85
C MET A 1 -90.91 6.38 -5.99
N ARG A 2 -90.05 5.63 -6.58
CA ARG A 2 -88.87 5.02 -5.91
C ARG A 2 -87.61 5.76 -6.40
N LEU A 3 -86.89 6.43 -5.51
CA LEU A 3 -85.59 7.07 -5.78
C LEU A 3 -84.50 5.98 -5.81
N PRO A 4 -83.55 6.01 -6.72
CA PRO A 4 -82.38 5.16 -6.67
C PRO A 4 -81.28 5.82 -5.81
N ILE A 5 -80.77 5.06 -4.87
CA ILE A 5 -79.59 5.41 -4.06
C ILE A 5 -78.34 5.11 -4.91
N LEU A 6 -77.60 6.16 -5.34
CA LEU A 6 -76.29 6.02 -5.96
C LEU A 6 -75.24 5.75 -4.87
N PHE A 7 -74.63 4.55 -4.87
CA PHE A 7 -73.47 4.22 -4.11
C PHE A 7 -72.22 4.65 -4.90
N SER A 8 -71.57 5.76 -4.49
CA SER A 8 -70.26 6.12 -5.01
C SER A 8 -69.20 5.28 -4.32
N PHE A 9 -68.57 4.36 -5.07
CA PHE A 9 -67.36 3.65 -4.67
C PHE A 9 -66.18 4.58 -4.81
N PHE A 10 -65.66 5.08 -3.68
CA PHE A 10 -64.36 5.72 -3.60
C PHE A 10 -63.29 4.62 -3.60
N VAL A 11 -62.66 4.37 -4.75
CA VAL A 11 -61.45 3.52 -4.85
C VAL A 11 -60.32 4.34 -4.30
N LEU A 12 -59.95 4.14 -3.03
CA LEU A 12 -58.66 4.60 -2.49
C LEU A 12 -57.59 3.78 -3.17
N SER A 13 -56.93 4.36 -4.20
CA SER A 13 -55.65 3.89 -4.70
C SER A 13 -54.59 4.08 -3.59
N CYS A 14 -54.35 3.05 -2.79
CA CYS A 14 -53.14 2.93 -2.00
C CYS A 14 -52.00 2.76 -3.01
N ALA A 15 -51.42 3.87 -3.44
CA ALA A 15 -50.06 3.85 -3.99
C ALA A 15 -49.16 3.37 -2.88
N ALA A 16 -48.84 2.07 -2.86
CA ALA A 16 -47.74 1.57 -2.07
C ALA A 16 -46.52 2.37 -2.51
N LEU A 17 -46.02 3.28 -1.66
CA LEU A 17 -44.68 3.81 -1.78
C LEU A 17 -43.74 2.60 -1.68
N HIS A 18 -43.43 2.00 -2.82
CA HIS A 18 -42.27 1.13 -2.92
C HIS A 18 -41.09 2.04 -2.58
N ALA A 19 -40.53 1.88 -1.40
CA ALA A 19 -39.27 2.51 -1.06
C ALA A 19 -38.30 2.13 -2.18
N THR A 20 -37.90 3.08 -3.00
CA THR A 20 -36.94 2.85 -4.08
C THR A 20 -35.67 2.30 -3.45
N GLN A 21 -35.18 1.18 -3.98
CA GLN A 21 -33.92 0.60 -3.50
C GLN A 21 -32.83 1.67 -3.53
N PRO A 22 -31.97 1.77 -2.49
CA PRO A 22 -30.94 2.81 -2.44
C PRO A 22 -29.88 2.60 -3.52
N ASN A 23 -29.37 3.69 -4.06
CA ASN A 23 -28.22 3.66 -4.94
C ASN A 23 -26.95 3.27 -4.18
N VAL A 24 -25.94 2.81 -4.91
CA VAL A 24 -24.61 2.53 -4.36
C VAL A 24 -23.55 3.24 -5.18
N VAL A 25 -22.70 4.01 -4.52
CA VAL A 25 -21.52 4.65 -5.12
C VAL A 25 -20.30 4.15 -4.38
N LEU A 26 -19.40 3.46 -5.08
CA LEU A 26 -18.09 3.07 -4.59
C LEU A 26 -17.03 3.92 -5.29
N PHE A 27 -16.43 4.84 -4.54
CA PHE A 27 -15.31 5.66 -4.98
C PHE A 27 -14.00 5.09 -4.43
N LEU A 28 -13.19 4.51 -5.31
CA LEU A 28 -11.91 3.90 -4.96
C LEU A 28 -10.76 4.77 -5.47
N VAL A 29 -9.90 5.22 -4.58
CA VAL A 29 -8.70 5.99 -4.91
C VAL A 29 -7.52 5.04 -5.12
N ASP A 30 -6.68 5.32 -6.12
CA ASP A 30 -5.49 4.53 -6.42
C ASP A 30 -4.27 5.11 -5.68
N ASP A 31 -3.59 4.29 -4.88
CA ASP A 31 -2.38 4.65 -4.12
C ASP A 31 -2.54 5.72 -3.03
N MET A 32 -3.73 5.99 -2.53
CA MET A 32 -3.93 6.96 -1.45
C MET A 32 -3.56 6.37 -0.10
N GLY A 33 -2.56 6.93 0.54
CA GLY A 33 -2.12 6.53 1.88
C GLY A 33 -3.10 6.93 2.99
N TRP A 34 -2.98 6.27 4.14
CA TRP A 34 -3.84 6.54 5.30
C TRP A 34 -3.75 7.99 5.80
N MET A 35 -2.58 8.63 5.63
CA MET A 35 -2.31 10.00 6.05
C MET A 35 -2.46 11.04 4.91
N ASP A 36 -3.07 10.68 3.79
CA ASP A 36 -3.10 11.55 2.60
C ASP A 36 -4.35 12.44 2.51
N SER A 37 -5.11 12.58 3.60
CA SER A 37 -6.22 13.54 3.70
C SER A 37 -6.25 14.26 5.05
N GLY A 38 -6.89 15.43 5.09
CA GLY A 38 -7.03 16.25 6.30
C GLY A 38 -7.72 15.49 7.42
N VAL A 39 -8.81 14.79 7.11
CA VAL A 39 -9.60 14.01 8.07
C VAL A 39 -8.86 12.80 8.65
N TYR A 40 -7.83 12.31 7.98
CA TYR A 40 -6.94 11.25 8.48
C TYR A 40 -5.61 11.78 9.06
N GLY A 41 -5.42 13.11 9.09
CA GLY A 41 -4.34 13.75 9.86
C GLY A 41 -3.28 14.49 9.05
N SER A 42 -3.42 14.61 7.73
CA SER A 42 -2.55 15.47 6.93
C SER A 42 -2.76 16.93 7.30
N GLN A 43 -1.64 17.66 7.44
CA GLN A 43 -1.63 19.11 7.58
C GLN A 43 -1.13 19.81 6.30
N TYR A 44 -0.67 19.02 5.35
CA TYR A 44 -0.16 19.50 4.07
C TYR A 44 -1.16 19.32 2.94
N TYR A 45 -1.71 18.13 2.77
CA TYR A 45 -2.71 17.83 1.75
C TYR A 45 -4.06 18.41 2.14
N GLU A 46 -4.70 19.11 1.22
CA GLU A 46 -6.00 19.74 1.42
C GLU A 46 -7.07 18.97 0.66
N THR A 47 -7.96 18.36 1.40
CA THR A 47 -9.03 17.51 0.88
C THR A 47 -10.41 17.96 1.42
N PRO A 48 -10.83 19.21 1.13
CA PRO A 48 -12.01 19.80 1.77
C PRO A 48 -13.32 19.07 1.46
N ASN A 49 -13.45 18.43 0.30
CA ASN A 49 -14.65 17.66 -0.06
C ASN A 49 -14.69 16.32 0.69
N ILE A 50 -13.56 15.61 0.78
CA ILE A 50 -13.42 14.38 1.57
C ILE A 50 -13.65 14.70 3.05
N ASP A 51 -13.09 15.80 3.57
CA ASP A 51 -13.26 16.24 4.96
C ASP A 51 -14.71 16.65 5.27
N LYS A 52 -15.41 17.29 4.30
CA LYS A 52 -16.85 17.59 4.38
C LYS A 52 -17.67 16.29 4.40
N PHE A 53 -17.34 15.33 3.54
CA PHE A 53 -18.02 14.03 3.48
C PHE A 53 -17.84 13.23 4.78
N ALA A 54 -16.68 13.27 5.40
CA ALA A 54 -16.43 12.59 6.68
C ALA A 54 -17.41 13.02 7.80
N LYS A 55 -17.97 14.24 7.72
CA LYS A 55 -19.00 14.71 8.64
C LYS A 55 -20.37 14.05 8.42
N ARG A 56 -20.57 13.41 7.25
CA ARG A 56 -21.79 12.65 6.91
C ARG A 56 -21.58 11.13 7.07
N ALA A 57 -20.36 10.70 7.32
CA ALA A 57 -19.94 9.31 7.24
C ALA A 57 -19.52 8.71 8.59
N MET A 58 -19.53 7.38 8.67
CA MET A 58 -18.73 6.61 9.61
C MET A 58 -17.35 6.38 8.99
N ARG A 59 -16.30 6.72 9.74
CA ARG A 59 -14.90 6.56 9.34
C ARG A 59 -14.27 5.39 10.08
N PHE A 60 -13.55 4.54 9.35
CA PHE A 60 -12.85 3.40 9.93
C PHE A 60 -11.40 3.74 10.23
N THR A 61 -10.94 3.37 11.43
CA THR A 61 -9.55 3.53 11.86
C THR A 61 -8.71 2.27 11.63
N SER A 62 -9.35 1.12 11.38
CA SER A 62 -8.70 -0.17 11.16
C SER A 62 -9.20 -0.84 9.86
N ALA A 63 -9.31 -0.05 8.80
CA ALA A 63 -9.61 -0.57 7.46
C ALA A 63 -8.32 -0.96 6.74
N TYR A 64 -8.37 -2.08 6.05
CA TYR A 64 -7.25 -2.64 5.31
C TYR A 64 -7.56 -2.79 3.83
N ALA A 65 -6.52 -2.80 3.01
CA ALA A 65 -6.52 -3.20 1.62
C ALA A 65 -5.39 -4.21 1.39
N GLN A 66 -5.26 -4.73 0.18
CA GLN A 66 -4.09 -5.51 -0.18
C GLN A 66 -2.90 -4.56 -0.46
N PRO A 67 -1.65 -5.04 -0.44
CA PRO A 67 -0.50 -4.17 -0.69
C PRO A 67 -0.43 -3.56 -2.08
N LEU A 68 -1.24 -4.08 -3.02
CA LEU A 68 -1.25 -3.70 -4.44
C LEU A 68 -2.67 -3.65 -5.01
N CYS A 69 -2.82 -2.95 -6.13
CA CYS A 69 -4.09 -2.57 -6.75
C CYS A 69 -4.99 -3.76 -7.19
N SER A 70 -4.54 -4.62 -8.14
CA SER A 70 -5.38 -5.70 -8.69
C SER A 70 -5.93 -6.65 -7.62
N PRO A 71 -5.14 -7.07 -6.61
CA PRO A 71 -5.62 -7.90 -5.52
C PRO A 71 -6.80 -7.30 -4.74
N THR A 72 -6.73 -6.02 -4.38
CA THR A 72 -7.82 -5.32 -3.68
C THR A 72 -9.07 -5.22 -4.55
N ARG A 73 -8.90 -4.84 -5.81
CA ARG A 73 -9.99 -4.67 -6.78
C ARG A 73 -10.75 -5.97 -7.02
N ALA A 74 -10.02 -7.08 -7.18
CA ALA A 74 -10.58 -8.42 -7.28
C ALA A 74 -11.33 -8.83 -6.00
N SER A 75 -10.75 -8.54 -4.82
CA SER A 75 -11.38 -8.84 -3.53
C SER A 75 -12.68 -8.07 -3.30
N ILE A 76 -12.76 -6.79 -3.71
CA ILE A 76 -13.99 -5.99 -3.64
C ILE A 76 -15.11 -6.62 -4.48
N LEU A 77 -14.80 -7.01 -5.72
CA LEU A 77 -15.81 -7.53 -6.64
C LEU A 77 -16.21 -8.98 -6.32
N SER A 78 -15.30 -9.81 -5.86
CA SER A 78 -15.55 -11.24 -5.61
C SER A 78 -15.96 -11.56 -4.17
N GLY A 79 -15.66 -10.70 -3.20
CA GLY A 79 -15.82 -10.97 -1.77
C GLY A 79 -14.82 -12.01 -1.24
N GLN A 80 -13.72 -12.28 -1.97
CA GLN A 80 -12.75 -13.33 -1.65
C GLN A 80 -11.39 -12.79 -1.26
N TYR A 81 -10.66 -13.54 -0.43
CA TYR A 81 -9.25 -13.30 -0.19
C TYR A 81 -8.40 -13.53 -1.46
N THR A 82 -7.32 -12.79 -1.57
CA THR A 82 -6.32 -12.92 -2.65
C THR A 82 -5.78 -14.35 -2.78
N ALA A 83 -5.61 -15.02 -1.66
CA ALA A 83 -5.20 -16.42 -1.62
C ALA A 83 -6.20 -17.37 -2.32
N ARG A 84 -7.50 -17.03 -2.37
CA ARG A 84 -8.54 -17.83 -3.03
C ARG A 84 -8.71 -17.46 -4.50
N HIS A 85 -8.90 -16.17 -4.83
CA HIS A 85 -9.09 -15.78 -6.24
C HIS A 85 -7.79 -15.82 -7.07
N GLY A 86 -6.62 -15.88 -6.43
CA GLY A 86 -5.33 -16.09 -7.07
C GLY A 86 -4.69 -14.85 -7.73
N ILE A 87 -5.35 -13.69 -7.73
CA ILE A 87 -4.76 -12.42 -8.17
C ILE A 87 -4.00 -11.86 -6.98
N THR A 88 -2.68 -12.08 -6.94
CA THR A 88 -1.84 -11.84 -5.76
C THR A 88 -0.84 -10.71 -5.95
N THR A 89 -0.74 -10.16 -7.17
CA THR A 89 0.06 -8.96 -7.48
C THR A 89 -0.63 -8.07 -8.50
N ALA A 90 -0.08 -6.91 -8.80
CA ALA A 90 -0.61 -5.94 -9.77
C ALA A 90 -0.36 -6.39 -11.21
N SER A 91 -0.95 -7.50 -11.62
CA SER A 91 -0.70 -8.15 -12.93
C SER A 91 -1.89 -8.09 -13.91
N GLY A 92 -2.99 -7.44 -13.54
CA GLY A 92 -4.19 -7.37 -14.39
C GLY A 92 -4.03 -6.69 -15.75
N HIS A 93 -2.89 -6.06 -15.99
CA HIS A 93 -2.49 -5.49 -17.29
C HIS A 93 -1.65 -6.44 -18.15
N GLN A 94 -1.35 -7.65 -17.66
CA GLN A 94 -0.61 -8.66 -18.41
C GLN A 94 -1.56 -9.55 -19.21
N PRO A 95 -1.10 -10.19 -20.29
CA PRO A 95 -1.89 -11.18 -21.01
C PRO A 95 -2.41 -12.28 -20.06
N PRO A 96 -3.64 -12.77 -20.29
CA PRO A 96 -4.18 -13.88 -19.50
C PRO A 96 -3.33 -15.14 -19.71
N GLN A 97 -3.14 -15.90 -18.65
CA GLN A 97 -2.48 -17.19 -18.74
C GLN A 97 -3.36 -18.18 -19.54
N PRO A 98 -2.76 -19.12 -20.27
CA PRO A 98 -3.50 -20.14 -21.02
C PRO A 98 -4.23 -21.09 -20.05
N GLU A 99 -5.25 -21.76 -20.56
CA GLU A 99 -5.95 -22.81 -19.83
C GLU A 99 -4.97 -23.91 -19.37
N GLY A 100 -5.14 -24.39 -18.14
CA GLY A 100 -4.24 -25.39 -17.54
C GLY A 100 -2.91 -24.86 -17.06
N HIS A 101 -2.71 -23.53 -17.02
CA HIS A 101 -1.48 -22.94 -16.52
C HIS A 101 -1.23 -23.30 -15.04
N ALA A 102 -0.02 -23.81 -14.75
CA ALA A 102 0.41 -24.14 -13.40
C ALA A 102 0.96 -22.89 -12.66
N PHE A 103 0.13 -22.30 -11.80
CA PHE A 103 0.50 -21.09 -11.03
C PHE A 103 1.58 -21.34 -9.95
N LEU A 104 1.90 -22.59 -9.65
CA LEU A 104 3.07 -22.98 -8.87
C LEU A 104 3.70 -24.20 -9.55
N LYS A 105 4.88 -24.01 -10.13
CA LYS A 105 5.61 -25.10 -10.79
C LYS A 105 6.15 -26.07 -9.76
N GLU A 106 6.26 -27.35 -10.15
CA GLU A 106 6.83 -28.39 -9.30
C GLU A 106 8.36 -28.31 -9.21
N THR A 107 8.99 -27.67 -10.16
CA THR A 107 10.45 -27.52 -10.23
C THR A 107 10.84 -26.11 -10.66
N ALA A 108 12.00 -25.67 -10.22
CA ALA A 108 12.65 -24.44 -10.68
C ALA A 108 14.14 -24.76 -11.04
N PRO A 109 14.84 -23.86 -11.72
CA PRO A 109 16.26 -24.04 -11.98
C PRO A 109 17.05 -24.37 -10.70
N PRO A 110 18.09 -25.22 -10.77
CA PRO A 110 18.83 -25.64 -9.57
C PRO A 110 19.46 -24.51 -8.76
N ASN A 111 19.66 -23.33 -9.35
CA ASN A 111 20.17 -22.15 -8.65
C ASN A 111 19.08 -21.33 -7.94
N ALA A 112 17.79 -21.64 -8.13
CA ALA A 112 16.69 -20.99 -7.44
C ALA A 112 16.37 -21.75 -6.14
N PRO A 113 16.49 -21.13 -4.96
CA PRO A 113 16.28 -21.82 -3.67
C PRO A 113 14.79 -22.14 -3.40
N MET A 114 13.88 -21.40 -4.03
CA MET A 114 12.43 -21.51 -3.79
C MET A 114 11.67 -21.68 -5.10
N LEU A 115 10.57 -22.43 -5.05
CA LEU A 115 9.50 -22.40 -6.04
C LEU A 115 8.61 -21.22 -5.69
N LEU A 116 8.38 -20.32 -6.63
CA LEU A 116 7.56 -19.12 -6.42
C LEU A 116 6.21 -19.26 -7.12
N PRO A 117 5.09 -18.91 -6.47
CA PRO A 117 3.80 -18.87 -7.13
C PRO A 117 3.72 -17.70 -8.12
N GLU A 118 2.93 -17.87 -9.15
CA GLU A 118 2.57 -16.81 -10.10
C GLU A 118 1.19 -16.26 -9.74
N SER A 119 0.95 -14.98 -10.00
CA SER A 119 -0.37 -14.35 -9.86
C SER A 119 -1.21 -14.63 -11.10
N LYS A 120 -2.52 -14.86 -10.92
CA LYS A 120 -3.46 -14.71 -12.05
C LYS A 120 -3.45 -13.27 -12.55
N ASN A 121 -3.60 -13.11 -13.86
CA ASN A 121 -3.61 -11.81 -14.53
C ASN A 121 -5.04 -11.27 -14.78
N TYR A 122 -6.07 -12.01 -14.39
CA TYR A 122 -7.46 -11.66 -14.65
C TYR A 122 -8.40 -12.20 -13.56
N LEU A 123 -9.56 -11.53 -13.44
CA LEU A 123 -10.68 -12.05 -12.66
C LEU A 123 -11.40 -13.11 -13.49
N GLU A 124 -11.60 -14.29 -12.90
CA GLU A 124 -12.26 -15.41 -13.57
C GLU A 124 -13.69 -15.04 -13.95
N PRO A 125 -14.11 -15.24 -15.22
CA PRO A 125 -15.48 -14.95 -15.65
C PRO A 125 -16.56 -15.78 -14.94
N ALA A 126 -16.19 -16.92 -14.35
CA ALA A 126 -17.09 -17.75 -13.55
C ALA A 126 -17.34 -17.20 -12.12
N GLN A 127 -16.60 -16.20 -11.68
CA GLN A 127 -16.85 -15.51 -10.42
C GLN A 127 -18.05 -14.59 -10.56
N ILE A 128 -19.05 -14.75 -9.70
CA ILE A 128 -20.18 -13.82 -9.67
C ILE A 128 -19.77 -12.58 -8.90
N THR A 129 -19.60 -11.48 -9.60
CA THR A 129 -19.16 -10.21 -9.05
C THR A 129 -20.29 -9.50 -8.29
N LEU A 130 -19.90 -8.51 -7.46
CA LEU A 130 -20.85 -7.59 -6.84
C LEU A 130 -21.71 -6.88 -7.90
N ALA A 131 -21.12 -6.49 -9.04
CA ALA A 131 -21.84 -5.82 -10.12
C ALA A 131 -22.88 -6.74 -10.76
N GLU A 132 -22.55 -8.01 -11.04
CA GLU A 132 -23.50 -8.99 -11.56
C GLU A 132 -24.64 -9.26 -10.59
N THR A 133 -24.34 -9.34 -9.29
CA THR A 133 -25.36 -9.53 -8.25
C THR A 133 -26.32 -8.35 -8.19
N LEU A 134 -25.79 -7.11 -8.21
CA LEU A 134 -26.62 -5.90 -8.22
C LEU A 134 -27.41 -5.76 -9.52
N LYS A 135 -26.81 -6.06 -10.67
CA LYS A 135 -27.50 -6.09 -11.97
C LYS A 135 -28.65 -7.11 -11.97
N GLY A 136 -28.41 -8.30 -11.42
CA GLY A 136 -29.46 -9.33 -11.24
C GLY A 136 -30.59 -8.89 -10.32
N ALA A 137 -30.33 -7.95 -9.41
CA ALA A 137 -31.33 -7.31 -8.54
C ALA A 137 -31.98 -6.05 -9.16
N GLY A 138 -31.75 -5.77 -10.43
CA GLY A 138 -32.37 -4.66 -11.17
C GLY A 138 -31.62 -3.33 -11.11
N TYR A 139 -30.38 -3.29 -10.61
CA TYR A 139 -29.55 -2.10 -10.64
C TYR A 139 -28.98 -1.84 -12.02
N ARG A 140 -28.98 -0.58 -12.45
CA ARG A 140 -28.15 -0.13 -13.57
C ARG A 140 -26.71 0.04 -13.06
N THR A 141 -25.74 -0.56 -13.75
CA THR A 141 -24.37 -0.66 -13.25
C THR A 141 -23.38 0.09 -14.14
N ALA A 142 -22.44 0.81 -13.54
CA ALA A 142 -21.37 1.47 -14.27
C ALA A 142 -20.00 1.24 -13.61
N HIS A 143 -18.99 1.00 -14.46
CA HIS A 143 -17.58 1.06 -14.10
C HIS A 143 -16.91 2.25 -14.79
N ILE A 144 -16.28 3.13 -14.02
CA ILE A 144 -15.57 4.32 -14.54
C ILE A 144 -14.15 4.33 -14.00
N GLY A 145 -13.17 4.23 -14.89
CA GLY A 145 -11.75 4.40 -14.59
C GLY A 145 -10.90 3.14 -14.69
N LYS A 146 -9.94 3.00 -13.79
CA LYS A 146 -8.97 1.91 -13.81
C LYS A 146 -9.61 0.55 -13.54
N TRP A 147 -9.49 -0.37 -14.49
CA TRP A 147 -9.98 -1.75 -14.29
C TRP A 147 -8.94 -2.65 -13.62
N HIS A 148 -7.85 -2.95 -14.31
CA HIS A 148 -6.71 -3.72 -13.84
C HIS A 148 -7.02 -5.17 -13.39
N LEU A 149 -8.08 -5.77 -13.96
CA LEU A 149 -8.53 -7.15 -13.68
C LEU A 149 -8.64 -8.03 -14.93
N GLY A 150 -7.86 -7.72 -15.97
CA GLY A 150 -7.75 -8.50 -17.19
C GLY A 150 -7.58 -7.64 -18.43
N LEU A 151 -6.63 -8.05 -19.28
CA LEU A 151 -6.23 -7.31 -20.48
C LEU A 151 -7.17 -7.55 -21.67
N THR A 152 -7.79 -8.71 -21.76
CA THR A 152 -8.57 -9.13 -22.92
C THR A 152 -10.07 -9.02 -22.67
N GLN A 153 -10.86 -8.89 -23.72
CA GLN A 153 -12.30 -8.68 -23.69
C GLN A 153 -13.10 -9.64 -22.78
N PRO A 154 -12.82 -10.96 -22.70
CA PRO A 154 -13.55 -11.84 -21.78
C PRO A 154 -13.46 -11.43 -20.30
N HIS A 155 -12.50 -10.59 -19.94
CA HIS A 155 -12.24 -10.16 -18.56
C HIS A 155 -12.50 -8.67 -18.33
N TRP A 156 -13.10 -7.96 -19.31
CA TRP A 156 -13.40 -6.54 -19.19
C TRP A 156 -14.64 -6.27 -18.33
N PRO A 157 -14.84 -5.02 -17.84
CA PRO A 157 -15.98 -4.68 -17.00
C PRO A 157 -17.33 -5.07 -17.58
N GLU A 158 -17.49 -4.92 -18.90
CA GLU A 158 -18.75 -5.23 -19.61
C GLU A 158 -19.14 -6.72 -19.49
N GLN A 159 -18.17 -7.61 -19.35
CA GLN A 159 -18.38 -9.03 -19.12
C GLN A 159 -18.44 -9.42 -17.65
N GLN A 160 -18.23 -8.46 -16.76
CA GLN A 160 -18.22 -8.63 -15.30
C GLN A 160 -19.40 -7.90 -14.63
N GLY A 161 -20.50 -7.69 -15.38
CA GLY A 161 -21.76 -7.19 -14.86
C GLY A 161 -21.98 -5.68 -14.96
N PHE A 162 -21.14 -4.93 -15.67
CA PHE A 162 -21.35 -3.50 -15.86
C PHE A 162 -22.04 -3.19 -17.18
N ASP A 163 -23.14 -2.40 -17.13
CA ASP A 163 -23.91 -1.94 -18.30
C ASP A 163 -23.19 -0.80 -19.02
N VAL A 164 -22.48 0.03 -18.28
CA VAL A 164 -21.69 1.15 -18.78
C VAL A 164 -20.26 0.99 -18.31
N ALA A 165 -19.30 1.14 -19.22
CA ALA A 165 -17.89 1.09 -18.87
C ALA A 165 -17.09 2.20 -19.54
N PHE A 166 -16.28 2.90 -18.75
CA PHE A 166 -15.34 3.92 -19.20
C PHE A 166 -13.95 3.58 -18.61
N HIS A 167 -13.16 2.80 -19.39
CA HIS A 167 -11.90 2.22 -18.94
C HIS A 167 -10.88 2.13 -20.06
N CYS A 168 -9.63 1.86 -19.72
CA CYS A 168 -8.57 1.58 -20.68
C CYS A 168 -7.66 0.44 -20.24
N HIS A 169 -6.92 -0.09 -21.22
CA HIS A 169 -5.87 -1.08 -21.09
C HIS A 169 -4.70 -0.69 -22.01
N PRO A 170 -3.47 -1.21 -21.80
CA PRO A 170 -3.06 -2.18 -20.79
C PRO A 170 -2.51 -1.55 -19.51
N ASP A 171 -2.42 -0.22 -19.45
CA ASP A 171 -1.72 0.43 -18.35
C ASP A 171 -2.48 0.34 -17.03
N PRO A 172 -1.77 0.06 -15.90
CA PRO A 172 -2.35 0.17 -14.57
C PRO A 172 -2.60 1.62 -14.14
N GLY A 173 -2.01 2.60 -14.84
CA GLY A 173 -2.28 4.02 -14.73
C GLY A 173 -3.28 4.51 -15.78
N PRO A 174 -3.44 5.84 -15.94
CA PRO A 174 -4.22 6.40 -17.03
C PRO A 174 -3.59 6.06 -18.39
N PRO A 175 -4.38 6.04 -19.47
CA PRO A 175 -3.90 5.65 -20.79
C PRO A 175 -2.87 6.66 -21.31
N GLY A 176 -1.59 6.31 -21.23
CA GLY A 176 -0.48 7.14 -21.66
C GLY A 176 -0.10 8.21 -20.62
N GLU A 177 -0.95 9.22 -20.43
CA GLU A 177 -0.72 10.35 -19.52
C GLU A 177 -2.02 10.80 -18.86
N TYR A 178 -1.90 11.70 -17.86
CA TYR A 178 -3.05 12.28 -17.16
C TYR A 178 -3.80 13.33 -17.97
N PHE A 179 -3.21 13.81 -19.08
CA PHE A 179 -3.80 14.83 -19.92
C PHE A 179 -4.13 14.28 -21.32
N SER A 180 -5.24 14.75 -21.90
CA SER A 180 -5.60 14.45 -23.27
C SER A 180 -4.59 15.10 -24.26
N PRO A 181 -4.21 14.36 -25.33
CA PRO A 181 -4.74 13.09 -25.79
C PRO A 181 -4.25 11.89 -24.98
N TYR A 182 -5.18 11.05 -24.55
CA TYR A 182 -4.91 9.89 -23.70
C TYR A 182 -4.34 8.71 -24.51
N GLY A 183 -3.02 8.65 -24.64
CA GLY A 183 -2.35 7.48 -25.21
C GLY A 183 -2.51 7.31 -26.71
N VAL A 184 -2.64 8.40 -27.46
CA VAL A 184 -2.38 8.37 -28.90
C VAL A 184 -0.90 8.10 -29.09
N LYS A 185 -0.58 7.10 -29.97
CA LYS A 185 0.79 6.82 -30.37
C LYS A 185 1.42 8.11 -30.90
N ALA A 186 2.37 8.67 -30.19
CA ALA A 186 3.37 9.48 -30.84
C ALA A 186 4.10 8.57 -31.84
N GLU A 187 4.05 8.91 -33.12
CA GLU A 187 4.73 8.19 -34.17
C GLU A 187 6.21 8.03 -33.78
N GLY A 188 6.69 6.78 -33.70
CA GLY A 188 8.05 6.48 -33.28
C GLY A 188 8.28 6.16 -31.79
N ASN A 189 7.27 6.15 -30.93
CA ASN A 189 7.43 5.68 -29.56
C ASN A 189 7.19 4.17 -29.45
N PRO A 190 8.26 3.33 -29.28
CA PRO A 190 8.12 1.87 -29.24
C PRO A 190 7.35 1.38 -28.00
N THR A 191 7.16 2.24 -26.98
CA THR A 191 6.44 1.90 -25.75
C THR A 191 4.98 2.35 -25.77
N ALA A 192 4.55 3.10 -26.81
CA ALA A 192 3.16 3.47 -27.00
C ALA A 192 2.34 2.21 -27.26
N LYS A 193 1.68 1.72 -26.24
CA LYS A 193 0.84 0.53 -26.29
C LYS A 193 -0.45 0.86 -27.02
N ASN A 194 -1.00 -0.12 -27.73
CA ASN A 194 -2.29 0.04 -28.38
C ASN A 194 -3.34 0.35 -27.32
N LYS A 195 -4.05 1.46 -27.50
CA LYS A 195 -5.18 1.82 -26.66
C LYS A 195 -6.26 0.76 -26.80
N VAL A 196 -6.62 0.16 -25.70
CA VAL A 196 -7.72 -0.80 -25.59
C VAL A 196 -8.70 -0.28 -24.55
N GLY A 197 -9.99 -0.38 -24.83
CA GLY A 197 -11.05 0.08 -23.92
C GLY A 197 -11.89 1.20 -24.52
N THR A 198 -12.66 1.89 -23.68
CA THR A 198 -13.72 2.81 -24.08
C THR A 198 -13.36 4.30 -23.90
N ILE A 199 -12.21 4.61 -23.30
CA ILE A 199 -11.75 5.99 -23.15
C ILE A 199 -11.38 6.57 -24.49
N THR A 200 -12.05 7.68 -24.86
CA THR A 200 -11.76 8.49 -26.04
C THR A 200 -10.98 9.73 -25.65
N ASP A 201 -10.17 10.27 -26.57
CA ASP A 201 -9.51 11.55 -26.34
C ASP A 201 -10.56 12.65 -26.18
N GLY A 202 -10.31 13.53 -25.22
CA GLY A 202 -11.08 14.74 -24.98
C GLY A 202 -10.38 15.98 -25.56
N PRO A 203 -10.84 17.18 -25.22
CA PRO A 203 -10.16 18.42 -25.53
C PRO A 203 -8.68 18.38 -25.09
N GLU A 204 -7.83 19.13 -25.80
CA GLU A 204 -6.42 19.26 -25.43
C GLU A 204 -6.28 19.71 -23.96
N LYS A 205 -5.44 19.04 -23.21
CA LYS A 205 -5.19 19.28 -21.78
C LYS A 205 -6.36 18.94 -20.83
N GLU A 206 -7.41 18.26 -21.29
CA GLU A 206 -8.40 17.68 -20.39
C GLU A 206 -7.70 16.72 -19.43
N TYR A 207 -7.95 16.88 -18.13
CA TYR A 207 -7.34 16.02 -17.11
C TYR A 207 -8.21 14.79 -16.87
N ILE A 208 -7.62 13.57 -16.89
CA ILE A 208 -8.39 12.33 -16.85
C ILE A 208 -9.27 12.19 -15.60
N VAL A 209 -8.83 12.71 -14.44
CA VAL A 209 -9.63 12.64 -13.21
C VAL A 209 -10.86 13.55 -13.29
N ASP A 210 -10.75 14.72 -13.95
CA ASP A 210 -11.90 15.59 -14.24
C ASP A 210 -12.87 14.91 -15.20
N ARG A 211 -12.34 14.23 -16.24
CA ARG A 211 -13.14 13.46 -17.19
C ARG A 211 -13.88 12.30 -16.50
N GLN A 212 -13.25 11.62 -15.54
CA GLN A 212 -13.93 10.59 -14.74
C GLN A 212 -15.12 11.18 -13.96
N ALA A 213 -14.96 12.38 -13.39
CA ALA A 213 -16.07 13.08 -12.73
C ALA A 213 -17.20 13.42 -13.72
N ASP A 214 -16.87 13.89 -14.95
CA ASP A 214 -17.87 14.18 -16.00
C ASP A 214 -18.65 12.94 -16.39
N GLU A 215 -17.99 11.80 -16.61
CA GLU A 215 -18.64 10.55 -16.96
C GLU A 215 -19.50 10.01 -15.79
N ALA A 216 -19.07 10.18 -14.55
CA ALA A 216 -19.84 9.82 -13.38
C ALA A 216 -21.12 10.68 -13.23
N VAL A 217 -21.00 11.99 -13.41
CA VAL A 217 -22.13 12.93 -13.38
C VAL A 217 -23.14 12.60 -14.48
N LYS A 218 -22.69 12.32 -15.71
CA LYS A 218 -23.56 11.89 -16.82
C LYS A 218 -24.29 10.58 -16.48
N PHE A 219 -23.59 9.62 -15.86
CA PHE A 219 -24.20 8.35 -15.48
C PHE A 219 -25.24 8.53 -14.38
N ILE A 220 -24.97 9.32 -13.36
CA ILE A 220 -25.91 9.64 -12.26
C ILE A 220 -27.17 10.28 -12.84
N ASP A 221 -27.04 11.33 -13.65
CA ASP A 221 -28.18 12.03 -14.25
C ASP A 221 -29.03 11.09 -15.12
N ALA A 222 -28.39 10.22 -15.90
CA ALA A 222 -29.07 9.25 -16.77
C ALA A 222 -29.66 8.04 -16.01
N SER A 223 -29.40 7.90 -14.70
CA SER A 223 -29.81 6.75 -13.89
C SER A 223 -30.65 7.11 -12.65
N LYS A 224 -30.90 8.39 -12.41
CA LYS A 224 -31.52 8.91 -11.19
C LYS A 224 -32.95 8.41 -10.90
N ASP A 225 -33.64 7.91 -11.92
CA ASP A 225 -35.02 7.44 -11.80
C ASP A 225 -35.14 5.97 -11.35
N GLY A 226 -34.04 5.28 -11.16
CA GLY A 226 -33.97 3.90 -10.69
C GLY A 226 -32.73 3.61 -9.86
N PRO A 227 -32.63 2.41 -9.26
CA PRO A 227 -31.46 2.06 -8.47
C PRO A 227 -30.23 1.86 -9.39
N PHE A 228 -29.09 2.37 -8.97
CA PHE A 228 -27.85 2.21 -9.71
C PHE A 228 -26.65 1.87 -8.79
N PHE A 229 -25.67 1.22 -9.37
CA PHE A 229 -24.36 0.99 -8.81
C PHE A 229 -23.30 1.71 -9.66
N LEU A 230 -22.69 2.76 -9.12
CA LEU A 230 -21.55 3.46 -9.70
C LEU A 230 -20.27 2.97 -9.03
N ASN A 231 -19.45 2.23 -9.76
CA ASN A 231 -18.12 1.77 -9.37
C ASN A 231 -17.07 2.68 -10.02
N LEU A 232 -16.72 3.78 -9.35
CA LEU A 232 -15.70 4.70 -9.84
C LEU A 232 -14.35 4.37 -9.20
N TRP A 233 -13.43 3.87 -10.01
CA TRP A 233 -12.06 3.58 -9.63
C TRP A 233 -11.13 4.63 -10.23
N CYS A 234 -10.79 5.63 -9.40
CA CYS A 234 -10.00 6.77 -9.83
C CYS A 234 -8.61 6.35 -10.31
N TYR A 235 -8.07 7.02 -11.34
CA TYR A 235 -6.67 6.86 -11.73
C TYR A 235 -5.72 7.58 -10.78
N GLY A 236 -6.18 8.67 -10.16
CA GLY A 236 -5.40 9.38 -9.14
C GLY A 236 -5.32 8.54 -7.84
N VAL A 237 -4.14 8.49 -7.22
CA VAL A 237 -2.95 9.29 -7.43
C VAL A 237 -1.76 8.44 -7.93
N HIS A 238 -2.03 7.43 -8.76
CA HIS A 238 -1.03 6.49 -9.28
C HIS A 238 -0.08 7.15 -10.30
N GLY A 239 1.17 6.69 -10.36
CA GLY A 239 2.08 7.11 -11.43
C GLY A 239 1.67 6.60 -12.83
N PRO A 240 2.13 7.25 -13.93
CA PRO A 240 2.99 8.42 -13.95
C PRO A 240 2.27 9.66 -13.41
N TRP A 241 2.96 10.44 -12.56
CA TRP A 241 2.34 11.52 -11.79
C TRP A 241 2.14 12.79 -12.64
N GLY A 242 1.07 12.80 -13.43
CA GLY A 242 0.60 14.01 -14.10
C GLY A 242 -0.18 14.91 -13.14
N HIS A 243 0.14 16.20 -13.12
CA HIS A 243 -0.38 17.11 -12.12
C HIS A 243 -0.84 18.46 -12.71
N LYS A 244 -1.87 19.07 -12.14
CA LYS A 244 -2.30 20.42 -12.52
C LYS A 244 -1.32 21.45 -11.97
N LEU A 245 -0.66 22.19 -12.85
CA LEU A 245 0.41 23.12 -12.49
C LEU A 245 -0.04 24.21 -11.52
N GLU A 246 -1.28 24.67 -11.61
CA GLU A 246 -1.85 25.67 -10.70
C GLU A 246 -1.88 25.18 -9.25
N TYR A 247 -2.34 23.92 -9.02
CA TYR A 247 -2.34 23.31 -7.69
C TYR A 247 -0.91 23.04 -7.21
N THR A 248 -0.04 22.58 -8.10
CA THR A 248 1.36 22.35 -7.74
C THR A 248 2.07 23.61 -7.28
N LYS A 249 1.86 24.75 -7.97
CA LYS A 249 2.41 26.05 -7.55
C LYS A 249 1.87 26.48 -6.18
N TYR A 250 0.59 26.26 -5.92
CA TYR A 250 -0.03 26.57 -4.64
C TYR A 250 0.63 25.76 -3.51
N PHE A 251 0.71 24.43 -3.67
CA PHE A 251 1.30 23.57 -2.65
C PHE A 251 2.82 23.71 -2.50
N ALA A 252 3.54 24.09 -3.56
CA ALA A 252 4.97 24.38 -3.48
C ALA A 252 5.29 25.59 -2.58
N ALA A 253 4.35 26.54 -2.44
CA ALA A 253 4.47 27.66 -1.53
C ALA A 253 4.07 27.32 -0.08
N LYS A 254 3.41 26.19 0.14
CA LYS A 254 2.92 25.74 1.44
C LYS A 254 3.98 24.92 2.17
N LYS A 255 4.06 25.07 3.48
CA LYS A 255 4.88 24.21 4.35
C LYS A 255 3.98 23.32 5.19
N ASP A 256 4.37 22.06 5.34
CA ASP A 256 3.74 21.18 6.34
C ASP A 256 4.25 21.55 7.74
N PRO A 257 3.37 21.98 8.67
CA PRO A 257 3.76 22.26 10.04
C PRO A 257 4.34 21.04 10.77
N SER A 258 3.93 19.84 10.39
CA SER A 258 4.43 18.58 10.96
C SER A 258 5.78 18.15 10.36
N GLY A 259 6.17 18.71 9.23
CA GLY A 259 7.37 18.32 8.48
C GLY A 259 7.33 16.91 7.88
N ARG A 260 6.14 16.27 7.85
CA ARG A 260 5.98 14.88 7.39
C ARG A 260 5.72 14.77 5.90
N GLN A 261 5.01 15.74 5.33
CA GLN A 261 4.66 15.78 3.91
C GLN A 261 5.29 17.01 3.25
N GLY A 262 5.47 17.00 1.95
CA GLY A 262 6.12 18.13 1.29
C GLY A 262 6.16 18.01 -0.23
N ASN A 263 5.45 17.02 -0.79
CA ASN A 263 5.44 16.79 -2.23
C ASN A 263 4.27 17.52 -2.92
N PRO A 264 4.52 18.65 -3.62
CA PRO A 264 3.46 19.45 -4.23
C PRO A 264 2.82 18.79 -5.46
N ILE A 265 3.52 17.87 -6.14
CA ILE A 265 2.94 17.09 -7.23
C ILE A 265 1.85 16.18 -6.66
N MET A 266 2.17 15.43 -5.61
CA MET A 266 1.22 14.55 -4.97
C MET A 266 0.03 15.32 -4.37
N ALA A 267 0.29 16.48 -3.76
CA ALA A 267 -0.75 17.36 -3.25
C ALA A 267 -1.71 17.86 -4.36
N SER A 268 -1.17 18.20 -5.53
CA SER A 268 -1.97 18.58 -6.71
C SER A 268 -2.88 17.43 -7.19
N MET A 269 -2.36 16.21 -7.20
CA MET A 269 -3.13 15.04 -7.63
C MET A 269 -4.21 14.68 -6.61
N LEU A 270 -3.89 14.71 -5.32
CA LEU A 270 -4.87 14.52 -4.23
C LEU A 270 -5.98 15.56 -4.26
N LYS A 271 -5.63 16.82 -4.52
CA LYS A 271 -6.63 17.89 -4.69
C LYS A 271 -7.56 17.62 -5.87
N SER A 272 -7.03 17.10 -6.98
CA SER A 272 -7.85 16.73 -8.14
C SER A 272 -8.77 15.54 -7.86
N VAL A 273 -8.33 14.57 -7.06
CA VAL A 273 -9.16 13.45 -6.58
C VAL A 273 -10.27 13.96 -5.64
N ASP A 274 -9.92 14.87 -4.73
CA ASP A 274 -10.88 15.53 -3.84
C ASP A 274 -11.97 16.28 -4.61
N ASP A 275 -11.58 17.02 -5.66
CA ASP A 275 -12.52 17.75 -6.53
C ASP A 275 -13.44 16.78 -7.30
N CYS A 276 -12.89 15.68 -7.83
CA CYS A 276 -13.68 14.63 -8.50
C CYS A 276 -14.72 14.02 -7.55
N PHE A 277 -14.31 13.66 -6.35
CA PHE A 277 -15.22 13.12 -5.33
C PHE A 277 -16.29 14.13 -4.93
N GLY A 278 -15.89 15.40 -4.72
CA GLY A 278 -16.81 16.50 -4.40
C GLY A 278 -17.91 16.67 -5.45
N ARG A 279 -17.55 16.67 -6.74
CA ARG A 279 -18.50 16.79 -7.85
C ARG A 279 -19.53 15.66 -7.90
N ILE A 280 -19.13 14.43 -7.53
CA ILE A 280 -20.04 13.29 -7.47
C ILE A 280 -21.04 13.47 -6.34
N VAL A 281 -20.56 13.83 -5.13
CA VAL A 281 -21.42 14.05 -3.96
C VAL A 281 -22.37 15.23 -4.21
N ASP A 282 -21.88 16.32 -4.78
CA ASP A 282 -22.69 17.51 -5.12
C ASP A 282 -23.75 17.18 -6.19
N GLU A 283 -23.46 16.29 -7.16
CA GLU A 283 -24.47 15.86 -8.14
C GLU A 283 -25.56 15.02 -7.50
N LEU A 284 -25.22 14.11 -6.57
CA LEU A 284 -26.23 13.35 -5.81
C LEU A 284 -27.14 14.28 -4.98
N ASP A 285 -26.55 15.30 -4.32
CA ASP A 285 -27.28 16.32 -3.56
C ASP A 285 -28.18 17.15 -4.50
N LYS A 286 -27.69 17.59 -5.65
CA LYS A 286 -28.42 18.37 -6.67
C LYS A 286 -29.62 17.60 -7.26
N GLN A 287 -29.44 16.29 -7.50
CA GLN A 287 -30.52 15.42 -8.00
C GLN A 287 -31.53 15.02 -6.91
N GLY A 288 -31.26 15.37 -5.64
CA GLY A 288 -32.13 15.03 -4.50
C GLY A 288 -32.13 13.54 -4.13
N ILE A 289 -31.11 12.79 -4.54
CA ILE A 289 -31.01 11.34 -4.31
C ILE A 289 -29.92 10.94 -3.31
N ALA A 290 -29.18 11.91 -2.76
CA ALA A 290 -28.08 11.64 -1.84
C ALA A 290 -28.52 10.87 -0.58
N ASP A 291 -29.71 11.17 -0.03
CA ASP A 291 -30.23 10.49 1.16
C ASP A 291 -30.60 9.03 0.89
N ASN A 292 -30.92 8.70 -0.37
CA ASN A 292 -31.20 7.34 -0.82
C ASN A 292 -29.98 6.70 -1.53
N THR A 293 -28.77 7.11 -1.15
CA THR A 293 -27.52 6.59 -1.74
C THR A 293 -26.56 6.17 -0.64
N ILE A 294 -26.06 4.92 -0.77
CA ILE A 294 -24.91 4.43 0.00
C ILE A 294 -23.65 4.92 -0.71
N ILE A 295 -22.84 5.72 -0.01
CA ILE A 295 -21.58 6.24 -0.55
C ILE A 295 -20.41 5.61 0.22
N ILE A 296 -19.50 4.99 -0.52
CA ILE A 296 -18.30 4.31 -0.02
C ILE A 296 -17.09 5.01 -0.58
N PHE A 297 -16.24 5.59 0.28
CA PHE A 297 -14.93 6.13 -0.08
C PHE A 297 -13.86 5.18 0.43
N TYR A 298 -12.97 4.70 -0.44
CA TYR A 298 -11.97 3.70 -0.10
C TYR A 298 -10.66 3.91 -0.89
N SER A 299 -9.52 3.38 -0.41
CA SER A 299 -8.27 3.29 -1.16
C SER A 299 -7.89 1.84 -1.44
N ASP A 300 -7.24 1.58 -2.58
CA ASP A 300 -6.93 0.22 -3.02
C ASP A 300 -5.63 -0.35 -2.45
N ASN A 301 -4.73 0.49 -1.95
CA ASN A 301 -3.55 0.12 -1.18
C ASN A 301 -2.98 1.34 -0.46
N GLY A 302 -1.99 1.14 0.39
CA GLY A 302 -1.31 2.23 1.06
C GLY A 302 -0.52 3.14 0.12
N GLY A 303 -0.17 4.32 0.61
CA GLY A 303 0.53 5.35 -0.16
C GLY A 303 1.91 4.93 -0.64
N ASN A 304 2.30 5.39 -1.81
CA ASN A 304 3.58 5.04 -2.44
C ASN A 304 4.73 5.86 -1.83
N ALA A 305 5.49 5.24 -0.93
CA ALA A 305 6.63 5.84 -0.24
C ALA A 305 8.00 5.47 -0.86
N HIS A 306 8.03 4.71 -1.96
CA HIS A 306 9.27 4.11 -2.48
C HIS A 306 9.70 4.57 -3.86
N SER A 307 8.83 5.24 -4.60
CA SER A 307 9.16 5.73 -5.94
C SER A 307 9.84 7.09 -5.88
N ASN A 308 10.74 7.34 -6.84
CA ASN A 308 11.49 8.59 -7.00
C ASN A 308 12.38 8.99 -5.80
N VAL A 309 12.60 8.06 -4.88
CA VAL A 309 13.56 8.24 -3.79
C VAL A 309 14.98 8.07 -4.35
N PRO A 310 15.92 8.96 -4.05
CA PRO A 310 17.30 8.86 -4.51
C PRO A 310 17.93 7.48 -4.20
N GLY A 311 18.68 6.93 -5.15
CA GLY A 311 19.33 5.63 -5.00
C GLY A 311 18.39 4.42 -5.13
N SER A 312 17.11 4.61 -5.48
CA SER A 312 16.25 3.50 -5.87
C SER A 312 16.57 3.03 -7.29
N ALA A 313 16.43 1.73 -7.56
CA ALA A 313 16.68 1.16 -8.89
C ALA A 313 15.83 1.82 -10.00
N LYS A 314 14.60 2.23 -9.67
CA LYS A 314 13.71 2.94 -10.62
C LYS A 314 14.20 4.35 -10.91
N THR A 315 14.66 5.09 -9.89
CA THR A 315 15.23 6.43 -10.06
C THR A 315 16.52 6.37 -10.86
N GLU A 316 17.42 5.43 -10.59
CA GLU A 316 18.66 5.24 -11.35
C GLU A 316 18.38 4.89 -12.81
N ALA A 317 17.39 4.03 -13.08
CA ALA A 317 17.00 3.69 -14.45
C ALA A 317 16.42 4.90 -15.19
N ALA A 318 15.58 5.71 -14.53
CA ALA A 318 15.02 6.92 -15.10
C ALA A 318 16.09 7.99 -15.36
N GLU A 319 17.05 8.15 -14.48
CA GLU A 319 18.20 9.05 -14.69
C GLU A 319 19.03 8.64 -15.90
N LYS A 320 19.32 7.35 -16.02
CA LYS A 320 20.04 6.81 -17.19
C LYS A 320 19.28 7.02 -18.51
N SER A 321 17.95 6.98 -18.47
CA SER A 321 17.08 7.22 -19.63
C SER A 321 16.88 8.71 -19.96
N LYS A 322 17.44 9.64 -19.18
CA LYS A 322 17.23 11.09 -19.30
C LYS A 322 15.75 11.47 -19.33
N SER A 323 14.95 10.90 -18.44
CA SER A 323 13.51 11.07 -18.37
C SER A 323 13.13 12.53 -18.06
N GLU A 324 12.36 13.18 -18.95
CA GLU A 324 11.78 14.51 -18.74
C GLU A 324 10.87 14.54 -17.50
N PHE A 325 10.16 13.44 -17.27
CA PHE A 325 9.32 13.26 -16.08
C PHE A 325 10.13 13.41 -14.78
N LEU A 326 11.32 12.80 -14.68
CA LEU A 326 12.13 12.93 -13.48
C LEU A 326 12.70 14.34 -13.30
N ALA A 327 12.96 15.07 -14.39
CA ALA A 327 13.36 16.46 -14.33
C ALA A 327 12.24 17.37 -13.77
N ASP A 328 10.99 17.14 -14.22
CA ASP A 328 9.82 17.88 -13.69
C ASP A 328 9.54 17.52 -12.24
N TRP A 329 9.63 16.23 -11.88
CA TRP A 329 9.54 15.78 -10.50
C TRP A 329 10.55 16.49 -9.58
N ARG A 330 11.83 16.51 -9.95
CA ARG A 330 12.88 17.16 -9.16
C ARG A 330 12.69 18.66 -9.02
N LYS A 331 12.18 19.31 -10.05
CA LYS A 331 11.88 20.73 -10.02
C LYS A 331 10.88 21.10 -8.92
N TRP A 332 9.86 20.26 -8.70
CA TRP A 332 8.76 20.56 -7.80
C TRP A 332 8.87 19.83 -6.45
N ALA A 333 9.24 18.57 -6.46
CA ALA A 333 9.26 17.71 -5.30
C ALA A 333 10.67 17.41 -4.77
N GLY A 334 11.73 17.77 -5.53
CA GLY A 334 13.09 17.44 -5.14
C GLY A 334 13.29 15.93 -5.01
N ASP A 335 13.83 15.51 -3.86
CA ASP A 335 14.07 14.11 -3.53
C ASP A 335 12.94 13.50 -2.66
N GLN A 336 11.80 14.17 -2.54
CA GLN A 336 10.67 13.67 -1.77
C GLN A 336 10.04 12.44 -2.46
N PRO A 337 9.65 11.41 -1.71
CA PRO A 337 8.80 10.35 -2.25
C PRO A 337 7.41 10.90 -2.60
N PRO A 338 6.58 10.15 -3.33
CA PRO A 338 5.20 10.56 -3.58
C PRO A 338 4.45 10.93 -2.30
N THR A 339 4.46 10.05 -1.30
CA THR A 339 3.92 10.35 0.03
C THR A 339 4.69 9.65 1.14
N LEU A 340 4.39 10.01 2.39
CA LEU A 340 4.88 9.34 3.60
C LEU A 340 3.69 8.89 4.44
N ASN A 341 3.67 7.63 4.83
CA ASN A 341 2.57 7.06 5.61
C ASN A 341 2.74 7.20 7.12
N THR A 342 3.77 7.93 7.59
CA THR A 342 4.07 8.12 9.02
C THR A 342 2.83 8.59 9.80
N PRO A 343 2.45 7.96 10.96
CA PRO A 343 3.28 7.06 11.77
C PRO A 343 3.33 5.60 11.29
N LEU A 344 2.55 5.21 10.28
CA LEU A 344 2.52 3.85 9.77
C LEU A 344 3.84 3.49 9.09
N ARG A 345 4.30 2.26 9.30
CA ARG A 345 5.54 1.77 8.72
C ARG A 345 5.40 1.50 7.23
N ASP A 346 6.37 1.96 6.45
CA ASP A 346 6.55 1.61 5.04
C ASP A 346 5.41 2.13 4.13
N GLY A 347 5.06 1.45 3.05
CA GLY A 347 4.04 1.87 2.07
C GLY A 347 3.68 0.79 1.06
N LYS A 348 3.07 1.22 -0.05
CA LYS A 348 2.62 0.37 -1.15
C LYS A 348 3.61 -0.76 -1.48
N GLY A 349 3.09 -1.98 -1.65
CA GLY A 349 3.88 -3.17 -1.98
C GLY A 349 4.49 -3.86 -0.76
N THR A 350 4.16 -3.43 0.47
CA THR A 350 4.60 -4.08 1.71
C THR A 350 3.43 -4.53 2.57
N LEU A 351 3.68 -5.50 3.44
CA LEU A 351 2.68 -6.05 4.36
C LEU A 351 2.60 -5.29 5.69
N TYR A 352 3.39 -4.23 5.86
CA TYR A 352 3.31 -3.35 7.02
C TYR A 352 2.07 -2.44 6.96
N GLU A 353 1.77 -1.79 8.07
CA GLU A 353 0.57 -0.95 8.19
C GLU A 353 0.52 0.14 7.11
N GLY A 354 1.65 0.78 6.78
CA GLY A 354 1.68 1.80 5.72
C GLY A 354 1.38 1.28 4.32
N GLY A 355 1.57 -0.03 4.08
CA GLY A 355 1.23 -0.66 2.78
C GLY A 355 -0.20 -1.18 2.70
N THR A 356 -0.83 -1.48 3.84
CA THR A 356 -2.11 -2.19 3.87
C THR A 356 -3.24 -1.48 4.62
N ARG A 357 -2.95 -0.56 5.55
CA ARG A 357 -3.96 0.23 6.26
C ARG A 357 -4.31 1.47 5.45
N VAL A 358 -5.60 1.68 5.19
CA VAL A 358 -6.08 2.65 4.22
C VAL A 358 -7.31 3.44 4.72
N PRO A 359 -7.61 4.62 4.14
CA PRO A 359 -8.85 5.33 4.39
C PRO A 359 -10.07 4.51 3.94
N LEU A 360 -11.10 4.47 4.79
CA LEU A 360 -12.42 3.92 4.46
C LEU A 360 -13.49 4.72 5.19
N MET A 361 -14.50 5.16 4.43
CA MET A 361 -15.67 5.86 4.97
C MET A 361 -16.94 5.37 4.30
N TRP A 362 -18.02 5.27 5.06
CA TRP A 362 -19.35 4.91 4.58
C TRP A 362 -20.38 5.94 5.05
N ALA A 363 -21.23 6.38 4.14
CA ALA A 363 -22.36 7.24 4.44
C ALA A 363 -23.66 6.67 3.84
N TRP A 364 -24.73 6.74 4.61
CA TRP A 364 -26.11 6.52 4.19
C TRP A 364 -27.02 7.27 5.15
N ALA A 365 -27.68 8.31 4.67
CA ALA A 365 -28.49 9.18 5.49
C ALA A 365 -29.59 8.42 6.23
N GLY A 366 -29.76 8.72 7.52
CA GLY A 366 -30.75 8.07 8.39
C GLY A 366 -30.49 6.59 8.71
N LYS A 367 -29.44 5.98 8.17
CA LYS A 367 -29.07 4.56 8.40
C LYS A 367 -27.69 4.39 9.03
N ILE A 368 -26.73 5.21 8.64
CA ILE A 368 -25.38 5.24 9.21
C ILE A 368 -25.25 6.53 10.01
N LYS A 369 -24.85 6.42 11.27
CA LYS A 369 -24.70 7.59 12.15
C LYS A 369 -23.55 8.47 11.65
N PRO A 370 -23.81 9.75 11.33
CA PRO A 370 -22.80 10.65 10.79
C PRO A 370 -21.71 10.99 11.82
N ALA A 371 -20.53 11.37 11.32
CA ALA A 371 -19.37 11.82 12.09
C ALA A 371 -18.95 10.83 13.20
N THR A 372 -19.09 9.51 12.96
CA THR A 372 -18.68 8.46 13.90
C THR A 372 -17.39 7.78 13.48
N LEU A 373 -16.75 7.13 14.44
CA LEU A 373 -15.55 6.32 14.24
C LEU A 373 -15.84 4.86 14.56
N SER A 374 -15.24 3.96 13.83
CA SER A 374 -15.21 2.53 14.11
C SER A 374 -13.77 2.00 14.00
N ASP A 375 -13.37 1.20 14.97
CA ASP A 375 -12.09 0.49 14.99
C ASP A 375 -12.23 -0.97 14.51
N ALA A 376 -13.40 -1.35 14.03
CA ALA A 376 -13.64 -2.66 13.46
C ALA A 376 -12.63 -2.98 12.35
N ILE A 377 -12.07 -4.19 12.41
CA ILE A 377 -11.08 -4.67 11.45
C ILE A 377 -11.81 -5.14 10.20
N VAL A 378 -11.78 -4.35 9.14
CA VAL A 378 -12.49 -4.60 7.88
C VAL A 378 -11.56 -4.52 6.68
N GLY A 379 -11.97 -5.11 5.57
CA GLY A 379 -11.17 -5.07 4.35
C GLY A 379 -12.00 -5.26 3.07
N PRO A 380 -11.35 -5.35 1.90
CA PRO A 380 -12.01 -5.36 0.60
C PRO A 380 -12.97 -6.55 0.40
N ILE A 381 -12.66 -7.70 1.00
CA ILE A 381 -13.52 -8.89 0.96
C ILE A 381 -14.90 -8.67 1.60
N ASP A 382 -15.00 -7.68 2.48
CA ASP A 382 -16.20 -7.40 3.29
C ASP A 382 -17.17 -6.44 2.59
N VAL A 383 -16.70 -5.72 1.56
CA VAL A 383 -17.53 -4.76 0.82
C VAL A 383 -18.73 -5.47 0.18
N TYR A 384 -18.47 -6.56 -0.53
CA TYR A 384 -19.50 -7.32 -1.20
C TYR A 384 -20.61 -7.79 -0.24
N PRO A 385 -20.33 -8.61 0.80
CA PRO A 385 -21.39 -9.09 1.69
C PRO A 385 -22.06 -7.96 2.46
N THR A 386 -21.36 -6.85 2.74
CA THR A 386 -21.95 -5.70 3.44
C THR A 386 -22.94 -4.95 2.55
N VAL A 387 -22.61 -4.72 1.27
CA VAL A 387 -23.51 -4.04 0.33
C VAL A 387 -24.79 -4.85 0.15
N ILE A 388 -24.70 -6.14 -0.16
CA ILE A 388 -25.90 -6.96 -0.37
C ILE A 388 -26.76 -7.10 0.89
N ASP A 389 -26.13 -7.17 2.09
CA ASP A 389 -26.84 -7.21 3.38
C ASP A 389 -27.59 -5.90 3.64
N LEU A 390 -26.95 -4.74 3.43
CA LEU A 390 -27.59 -3.42 3.57
C LEU A 390 -28.80 -3.26 2.63
N LEU A 391 -28.73 -3.87 1.43
CA LEU A 391 -29.77 -3.81 0.41
C LEU A 391 -30.84 -4.92 0.54
N GLY A 392 -30.63 -5.89 1.44
CA GLY A 392 -31.52 -7.04 1.59
C GLY A 392 -31.47 -7.99 0.38
N ILE A 393 -30.39 -8.00 -0.38
CA ILE A 393 -30.18 -8.87 -1.55
C ILE A 393 -29.58 -10.20 -1.09
N ALA A 394 -30.15 -11.30 -1.56
CA ALA A 394 -29.65 -12.64 -1.25
C ALA A 394 -28.26 -12.86 -1.87
N LYS A 395 -27.39 -13.49 -1.09
CA LYS A 395 -26.08 -13.94 -1.59
C LYS A 395 -26.28 -15.00 -2.69
N PRO A 396 -25.60 -14.89 -3.86
CA PRO A 396 -25.60 -15.95 -4.84
C PRO A 396 -25.05 -17.26 -4.27
N GLU A 397 -25.77 -18.38 -4.43
CA GLU A 397 -25.38 -19.67 -3.86
C GLU A 397 -24.04 -20.18 -4.43
N GLN A 398 -23.81 -19.94 -5.72
CA GLN A 398 -22.60 -20.37 -6.42
C GLN A 398 -21.37 -19.54 -6.07
N GLN A 399 -21.53 -18.35 -5.47
CA GLN A 399 -20.41 -17.50 -5.11
C GLN A 399 -19.89 -17.81 -3.70
N LYS A 400 -18.66 -18.28 -3.61
CA LYS A 400 -17.95 -18.34 -2.33
C LYS A 400 -17.56 -16.93 -1.92
N ILE A 401 -18.06 -16.48 -0.78
CA ILE A 401 -17.67 -15.21 -0.16
C ILE A 401 -16.91 -15.54 1.13
N ASP A 402 -15.69 -15.01 1.27
CA ASP A 402 -14.87 -15.13 2.47
C ASP A 402 -15.14 -13.97 3.45
N GLY A 403 -15.61 -12.84 2.92
CA GLY A 403 -15.91 -11.64 3.68
C GLY A 403 -17.09 -11.82 4.63
N VAL A 404 -17.14 -10.96 5.64
CA VAL A 404 -18.21 -10.88 6.64
C VAL A 404 -18.88 -9.52 6.53
N SER A 405 -20.23 -9.50 6.50
CA SER A 405 -20.97 -8.24 6.54
C SER A 405 -20.73 -7.51 7.86
N TYR A 406 -20.41 -6.23 7.77
CA TYR A 406 -20.35 -5.31 8.91
C TYR A 406 -21.52 -4.29 8.91
N ALA A 407 -22.64 -4.65 8.26
CA ALA A 407 -23.85 -3.82 8.24
C ALA A 407 -24.34 -3.45 9.66
N LYS A 408 -24.22 -4.36 10.64
CA LYS A 408 -24.56 -4.08 12.04
C LYS A 408 -23.66 -3.01 12.65
N VAL A 409 -22.36 -3.02 12.35
CA VAL A 409 -21.41 -1.97 12.78
C VAL A 409 -21.82 -0.62 12.19
N LEU A 410 -22.09 -0.57 10.88
CA LEU A 410 -22.52 0.65 10.18
C LEU A 410 -23.81 1.22 10.76
N LYS A 411 -24.76 0.37 11.12
CA LYS A 411 -26.04 0.78 11.74
C LYS A 411 -25.94 1.02 13.24
N SER A 412 -24.77 0.81 13.86
CA SER A 412 -24.57 0.86 15.33
C SER A 412 -25.47 -0.14 16.10
N GLU A 413 -25.72 -1.30 15.51
CA GLU A 413 -26.57 -2.38 16.04
C GLU A 413 -25.76 -3.54 16.65
N GLY A 414 -24.43 -3.46 16.62
CA GLY A 414 -23.55 -4.48 17.18
C GLY A 414 -22.16 -4.49 16.55
N ASP A 415 -21.33 -5.41 17.03
CA ASP A 415 -19.94 -5.55 16.64
C ASP A 415 -19.77 -6.53 15.46
N LEU A 416 -18.61 -6.45 14.81
CA LEU A 416 -18.21 -7.40 13.78
C LEU A 416 -17.81 -8.74 14.40
N ALA A 417 -18.55 -9.79 14.06
CA ALA A 417 -18.29 -11.16 14.54
C ALA A 417 -17.10 -11.81 13.76
N ARG A 418 -15.91 -11.27 13.95
CA ARG A 418 -14.68 -11.79 13.33
C ARG A 418 -13.59 -11.98 14.38
N LYS A 419 -12.96 -13.17 14.39
CA LYS A 419 -11.83 -13.46 15.28
C LYS A 419 -10.49 -13.01 14.69
N ALA A 420 -10.33 -13.12 13.38
CA ALA A 420 -9.08 -12.78 12.70
C ALA A 420 -9.34 -12.27 11.27
N TYR A 421 -8.48 -11.37 10.81
CA TYR A 421 -8.41 -10.89 9.43
C TYR A 421 -7.02 -11.18 8.86
N PHE A 422 -6.95 -11.52 7.57
CA PHE A 422 -5.72 -11.92 6.91
C PHE A 422 -5.40 -11.03 5.71
N ASN A 423 -4.12 -10.86 5.45
CA ASN A 423 -3.63 -10.27 4.23
C ASN A 423 -2.51 -11.15 3.66
N TYR A 424 -2.52 -11.38 2.37
CA TYR A 424 -1.69 -12.38 1.74
C TYR A 424 -1.03 -11.84 0.47
N HIS A 425 0.31 -11.83 0.45
CA HIS A 425 1.11 -11.38 -0.68
C HIS A 425 2.36 -12.27 -0.79
N PRO A 426 2.32 -13.34 -1.63
CA PRO A 426 3.39 -14.34 -1.67
C PRO A 426 4.62 -13.92 -2.47
N HIS A 427 4.64 -12.69 -2.97
CA HIS A 427 5.71 -12.16 -3.82
C HIS A 427 6.66 -11.26 -3.02
N ALA A 428 7.91 -11.23 -3.44
CA ALA A 428 8.86 -10.27 -2.87
C ALA A 428 8.38 -8.83 -3.10
N GLY A 429 8.23 -8.08 -2.02
CA GLY A 429 7.93 -6.64 -2.04
C GLY A 429 9.18 -5.80 -2.20
N ALA A 430 9.03 -4.48 -2.00
CA ALA A 430 10.11 -3.52 -2.18
C ALA A 430 11.36 -3.82 -1.32
N ASN A 431 11.18 -4.40 -0.12
CA ASN A 431 12.28 -4.60 0.83
C ASN A 431 12.25 -5.97 1.55
N ARG A 432 11.30 -6.87 1.24
CA ARG A 432 11.12 -8.14 1.97
C ARG A 432 10.66 -9.27 1.05
N ALA A 433 10.84 -10.50 1.50
CA ALA A 433 10.19 -11.67 0.92
C ALA A 433 8.67 -11.54 0.99
N GLY A 434 7.95 -12.32 0.18
CA GLY A 434 6.50 -12.46 0.30
C GLY A 434 6.09 -13.05 1.64
N GLY A 435 4.86 -12.80 2.05
CA GLY A 435 4.38 -13.24 3.34
C GLY A 435 2.85 -13.23 3.47
N VAL A 436 2.42 -13.47 4.68
CA VAL A 436 1.04 -13.36 5.13
C VAL A 436 1.03 -12.72 6.51
N TRP A 437 0.02 -11.90 6.79
CA TRP A 437 -0.21 -11.51 8.16
C TRP A 437 -1.63 -11.85 8.60
N VAL A 438 -1.76 -12.07 9.92
CA VAL A 438 -3.03 -12.16 10.63
C VAL A 438 -3.13 -11.05 11.66
N ARG A 439 -4.29 -10.40 11.72
CA ARG A 439 -4.66 -9.51 12.80
C ARG A 439 -5.80 -10.11 13.61
N SER A 440 -5.58 -10.26 14.94
CA SER A 440 -6.57 -10.72 15.90
C SER A 440 -6.55 -9.79 17.11
N GLY A 441 -7.61 -9.01 17.26
CA GLY A 441 -7.66 -7.92 18.24
C GLY A 441 -6.54 -6.90 17.99
N ASP A 442 -5.73 -6.65 19.01
CA ASP A 442 -4.64 -5.67 18.96
C ASP A 442 -3.35 -6.23 18.33
N PHE A 443 -3.22 -7.55 18.24
CA PHE A 443 -2.01 -8.19 17.75
C PHE A 443 -2.04 -8.45 16.25
N LYS A 444 -0.90 -8.17 15.60
CA LYS A 444 -0.60 -8.51 14.21
C LYS A 444 0.65 -9.37 14.16
N LEU A 445 0.50 -10.57 13.59
CA LEU A 445 1.62 -11.47 13.29
C LEU A 445 1.87 -11.47 11.78
N LEU A 446 3.10 -11.18 11.37
CA LEU A 446 3.59 -11.38 10.01
C LEU A 446 4.40 -12.68 9.97
N ARG A 447 4.06 -13.55 9.01
CA ARG A 447 4.90 -14.70 8.62
C ARG A 447 5.51 -14.38 7.26
N TRP A 448 6.83 -14.29 7.20
CA TRP A 448 7.57 -14.13 5.95
C TRP A 448 7.92 -15.49 5.38
N PHE A 449 7.63 -15.68 4.10
CA PHE A 449 7.92 -16.94 3.42
C PHE A 449 9.42 -17.05 3.16
N GLY A 450 10.01 -18.17 3.59
CA GLY A 450 11.43 -18.46 3.46
C GLY A 450 11.70 -19.91 3.88
N ASN A 451 12.97 -20.26 3.95
CA ASN A 451 13.41 -21.57 4.43
C ASN A 451 14.60 -21.40 5.39
N PRO A 452 14.34 -21.30 6.71
CA PRO A 452 13.03 -21.33 7.39
C PRO A 452 12.22 -20.03 7.21
N SER A 453 10.91 -20.08 7.47
CA SER A 453 10.06 -18.91 7.60
C SER A 453 10.41 -18.10 8.86
N THR A 454 10.24 -16.79 8.80
CA THR A 454 10.47 -15.90 9.95
C THR A 454 9.20 -15.17 10.34
N HIS A 455 9.12 -14.72 11.59
CA HIS A 455 7.95 -14.04 12.15
C HIS A 455 8.32 -12.68 12.71
N GLU A 456 7.34 -11.76 12.67
CA GLU A 456 7.36 -10.49 13.39
C GLU A 456 6.00 -10.32 14.07
N LEU A 457 5.96 -9.96 15.35
CA LEU A 457 4.73 -9.77 16.14
C LEU A 457 4.65 -8.35 16.69
N TYR A 458 3.51 -7.68 16.48
CA TYR A 458 3.29 -6.31 16.93
C TYR A 458 1.97 -6.17 17.70
N ASN A 459 1.95 -5.31 18.72
CA ASN A 459 0.73 -4.83 19.37
C ASN A 459 0.37 -3.46 18.76
N LEU A 460 -0.56 -3.43 17.82
CA LEU A 460 -0.91 -2.22 17.07
C LEU A 460 -1.65 -1.15 17.88
N ARG A 461 -2.15 -1.47 19.08
CA ARG A 461 -2.72 -0.48 19.99
C ARG A 461 -1.63 0.41 20.59
N GLU A 462 -0.50 -0.16 20.91
CA GLU A 462 0.63 0.49 21.56
C GLU A 462 1.70 0.94 20.56
N ASP A 463 1.82 0.22 19.44
CA ASP A 463 2.86 0.39 18.43
C ASP A 463 2.28 0.29 17.01
N ILE A 464 1.53 1.32 16.61
CA ILE A 464 0.96 1.39 15.26
C ILE A 464 2.02 1.50 14.15
N GLY A 465 3.24 1.92 14.52
CA GLY A 465 4.39 2.07 13.64
C GLY A 465 5.20 0.79 13.44
N GLU A 466 4.82 -0.32 14.10
CA GLU A 466 5.51 -1.62 13.97
C GLU A 466 7.02 -1.52 14.20
N ALA A 467 7.40 -0.76 15.24
CA ALA A 467 8.81 -0.50 15.59
C ALA A 467 9.39 -1.57 16.53
N ASN A 468 8.53 -2.20 17.38
CA ASN A 468 8.95 -3.11 18.44
C ASN A 468 8.44 -4.52 18.16
N ASP A 469 9.28 -5.36 17.61
CA ASP A 469 8.98 -6.78 17.39
C ASP A 469 8.91 -7.52 18.74
N LEU A 470 7.77 -8.16 19.00
CA LEU A 470 7.49 -8.93 20.21
C LEU A 470 7.63 -10.44 19.99
N SER A 471 8.04 -10.90 18.81
CA SER A 471 8.02 -12.33 18.45
C SER A 471 8.87 -13.19 19.39
N GLU A 472 10.05 -12.72 19.79
CA GLU A 472 10.91 -13.41 20.75
C GLU A 472 10.39 -13.34 22.19
N LYS A 473 9.67 -12.25 22.54
CA LYS A 473 9.15 -12.01 23.90
C LYS A 473 7.84 -12.76 24.17
N MET A 474 7.08 -13.10 23.11
CA MET A 474 5.74 -13.68 23.21
C MET A 474 5.59 -14.92 22.31
N PRO A 475 6.43 -15.97 22.47
CA PRO A 475 6.43 -17.13 21.57
C PRO A 475 5.09 -17.87 21.55
N GLU A 476 4.35 -17.94 22.67
CA GLU A 476 3.03 -18.58 22.70
C GLU A 476 1.99 -17.80 21.90
N LYS A 477 2.07 -16.44 21.88
CA LYS A 477 1.20 -15.63 21.03
C LYS A 477 1.55 -15.80 19.54
N VAL A 478 2.83 -15.91 19.21
CA VAL A 478 3.27 -16.26 17.84
C VAL A 478 2.66 -17.59 17.43
N LYS A 479 2.79 -18.63 18.24
CA LYS A 479 2.25 -19.97 17.95
C LYS A 479 0.73 -19.97 17.78
N GLU A 480 0.00 -19.24 18.64
CA GLU A 480 -1.46 -19.08 18.55
C GLU A 480 -1.87 -18.47 17.20
N LEU A 481 -1.25 -17.34 16.83
CA LEU A 481 -1.60 -16.61 15.61
C LEU A 481 -1.10 -17.32 14.34
N ASP A 482 0.04 -18.01 14.43
CA ASP A 482 0.61 -18.78 13.33
C ASP A 482 -0.27 -19.99 12.95
N ALA A 483 -0.90 -20.62 13.95
CA ALA A 483 -1.90 -21.66 13.70
C ALA A 483 -3.14 -21.13 12.94
N LEU A 484 -3.54 -19.85 13.15
CA LEU A 484 -4.60 -19.21 12.36
C LEU A 484 -4.16 -19.02 10.91
N ILE A 485 -2.89 -18.66 10.68
CA ILE A 485 -2.32 -18.54 9.33
C ILE A 485 -2.35 -19.88 8.62
N ASP A 486 -1.95 -20.99 9.28
CA ASP A 486 -2.01 -22.33 8.69
C ASP A 486 -3.43 -22.72 8.27
N GLY A 487 -4.41 -22.45 9.13
CA GLY A 487 -5.83 -22.66 8.84
C GLY A 487 -6.29 -21.87 7.62
N PHE A 488 -5.91 -20.58 7.55
CA PHE A 488 -6.23 -19.69 6.44
C PHE A 488 -5.62 -20.17 5.11
N LEU A 489 -4.33 -20.48 5.09
CA LEU A 489 -3.64 -20.95 3.88
C LEU A 489 -4.25 -22.26 3.36
N LYS A 490 -4.64 -23.15 4.26
CA LYS A 490 -5.31 -24.40 3.92
C LYS A 490 -6.72 -24.18 3.37
N ASP A 491 -7.56 -23.38 4.05
CA ASP A 491 -8.95 -23.12 3.64
C ASP A 491 -9.05 -22.43 2.29
N THR A 492 -8.15 -21.49 2.03
CA THR A 492 -8.14 -20.74 0.79
C THR A 492 -7.46 -21.46 -0.38
N GLY A 493 -6.77 -22.57 -0.13
CA GLY A 493 -5.94 -23.25 -1.13
C GLY A 493 -4.75 -22.40 -1.61
N ALA A 494 -4.20 -21.58 -0.72
CA ALA A 494 -3.15 -20.62 -1.03
C ALA A 494 -1.92 -21.27 -1.67
N LEU A 495 -1.43 -20.67 -2.75
CA LEU A 495 -0.17 -21.03 -3.40
C LEU A 495 0.94 -20.12 -2.88
N TYR A 496 1.81 -20.62 -2.03
CA TYR A 496 2.90 -19.85 -1.41
C TYR A 496 4.28 -20.44 -1.73
N PRO A 497 5.36 -19.66 -1.60
CA PRO A 497 6.72 -20.12 -1.87
C PRO A 497 7.06 -21.40 -1.11
N ARG A 498 7.68 -22.37 -1.79
CA ARG A 498 8.12 -23.66 -1.22
C ARG A 498 9.58 -23.91 -1.53
N PRO A 499 10.34 -24.63 -0.71
CA PRO A 499 11.69 -25.04 -1.04
C PRO A 499 11.74 -25.77 -2.38
N ASN A 500 12.70 -25.41 -3.22
CA ASN A 500 12.92 -26.10 -4.50
C ASN A 500 13.70 -27.41 -4.25
N PRO A 501 13.10 -28.59 -4.51
CA PRO A 501 13.78 -29.88 -4.27
C PRO A 501 14.99 -30.09 -5.18
N ALA A 502 15.05 -29.39 -6.31
CA ALA A 502 16.19 -29.43 -7.24
C ALA A 502 17.30 -28.42 -6.88
N TYR A 503 17.12 -27.63 -5.82
CA TYR A 503 18.09 -26.61 -5.44
C TYR A 503 19.46 -27.21 -5.15
N LYS A 504 20.44 -26.77 -5.90
CA LYS A 504 21.86 -27.06 -5.67
C LYS A 504 22.55 -25.74 -5.45
N PRO A 505 23.03 -25.45 -4.24
CA PRO A 505 23.88 -24.28 -4.03
C PRO A 505 24.99 -24.30 -5.07
N ALA A 506 25.17 -23.22 -5.82
CA ALA A 506 26.27 -23.15 -6.77
C ALA A 506 27.58 -23.36 -6.00
N ALA A 507 28.36 -24.34 -6.41
CA ALA A 507 29.69 -24.54 -5.86
C ALA A 507 30.49 -23.25 -6.10
N GLY A 508 30.73 -22.48 -5.05
CA GLY A 508 31.44 -21.19 -5.10
C GLY A 508 30.57 -19.91 -5.06
N ASN A 509 29.23 -19.98 -5.14
CA ASN A 509 28.33 -18.84 -4.95
C ASN A 509 27.31 -19.07 -3.82
N THR A 510 27.73 -19.65 -2.72
CA THR A 510 27.11 -19.38 -1.45
C THR A 510 27.46 -17.96 -1.07
N LYS A 511 26.68 -16.96 -1.53
CA LYS A 511 26.39 -15.85 -0.65
C LYS A 511 25.33 -16.40 0.30
N PRO A 512 25.67 -16.75 1.53
CA PRO A 512 24.67 -16.93 2.57
C PRO A 512 23.87 -15.63 2.64
N GLN A 513 22.61 -15.71 3.02
CA GLN A 513 21.96 -14.55 3.62
C GLN A 513 22.93 -13.97 4.65
N ASN A 514 23.49 -12.80 4.33
CA ASN A 514 24.32 -12.00 5.19
C ASN A 514 25.39 -12.79 6.00
N THR A 515 26.31 -13.46 5.29
CA THR A 515 27.54 -13.93 5.90
C THR A 515 28.72 -13.16 5.31
N ASP A 516 28.61 -11.86 5.28
CA ASP A 516 29.77 -11.02 5.52
C ASP A 516 30.04 -11.18 7.02
N PRO A 517 31.09 -11.91 7.44
CA PRO A 517 31.40 -12.08 8.87
C PRO A 517 31.51 -10.74 9.58
N LEU A 518 31.69 -9.66 8.81
CA LEU A 518 31.78 -8.30 9.29
C LEU A 518 30.43 -7.55 9.24
N ASP A 519 29.31 -8.22 8.90
CA ASP A 519 27.96 -7.66 8.85
C ASP A 519 27.87 -6.30 8.11
N GLY A 520 28.53 -6.20 6.96
CA GLY A 520 28.58 -4.98 6.12
C GLY A 520 29.70 -4.01 6.47
N TRP A 521 30.40 -4.20 7.59
CA TRP A 521 31.60 -3.43 7.91
C TRP A 521 32.75 -3.79 6.96
N LYS A 522 33.50 -2.81 6.53
CA LYS A 522 34.65 -2.97 5.62
C LYS A 522 35.93 -2.54 6.33
N GLU A 523 36.91 -3.41 6.32
CA GLU A 523 38.22 -3.15 6.90
C GLU A 523 39.08 -2.24 5.99
N ARG A 524 39.82 -1.32 6.63
CA ARG A 524 40.81 -0.47 5.97
C ARG A 524 42.00 -0.26 6.88
N GLY A 525 43.21 -0.58 6.40
CA GLY A 525 44.44 -0.46 7.20
C GLY A 525 44.48 -1.37 8.43
N CYS A 526 43.55 -2.29 8.54
CA CYS A 526 43.48 -3.34 9.56
C CYS A 526 43.07 -4.66 8.93
N LYS A 527 43.26 -5.74 9.67
CA LYS A 527 42.67 -7.05 9.42
C LYS A 527 41.59 -7.30 10.46
N ALA A 528 40.39 -7.58 10.02
CA ALA A 528 39.26 -7.92 10.87
C ALA A 528 38.86 -9.39 10.63
N THR A 529 38.67 -10.13 11.70
CA THR A 529 38.25 -11.55 11.67
C THR A 529 37.18 -11.78 12.73
N VAL A 530 36.19 -12.60 12.44
CA VAL A 530 35.16 -12.99 13.40
C VAL A 530 35.33 -14.46 13.76
N SER A 531 35.36 -14.74 15.06
CA SER A 531 35.36 -16.09 15.64
C SER A 531 34.56 -16.10 16.94
N ASP A 532 33.73 -17.11 17.12
CA ASP A 532 32.91 -17.32 18.32
C ASP A 532 32.06 -16.10 18.72
N GLY A 533 31.54 -15.36 17.73
CA GLY A 533 30.71 -14.20 17.97
C GLY A 533 31.49 -12.92 18.34
N ILE A 534 32.80 -12.89 18.14
CA ILE A 534 33.68 -11.75 18.45
C ILE A 534 34.42 -11.32 17.21
N LEU A 535 34.33 -10.02 16.88
CA LEU A 535 35.15 -9.42 15.84
C LEU A 535 36.49 -8.98 16.45
N THR A 536 37.59 -9.49 15.93
CA THR A 536 38.95 -9.07 16.28
C THR A 536 39.51 -8.16 15.21
N MET A 537 39.83 -6.93 15.56
CA MET A 537 40.48 -5.93 14.68
C MET A 537 41.94 -5.76 15.06
N LYS A 538 42.86 -5.93 14.09
CA LYS A 538 44.30 -5.67 14.25
C LYS A 538 44.80 -4.71 13.18
N SER A 539 45.46 -3.65 13.58
CA SER A 539 46.07 -2.69 12.68
C SER A 539 47.20 -3.35 11.86
N THR A 540 47.24 -3.07 10.56
CA THR A 540 48.27 -3.60 9.64
C THR A 540 49.21 -2.50 9.12
N GLY A 541 49.05 -1.24 9.59
CA GLY A 541 49.76 -0.08 9.09
C GLY A 541 50.10 0.96 10.18
N LYS A 542 50.19 2.24 9.77
CA LYS A 542 50.46 3.32 10.70
C LYS A 542 49.34 3.46 11.76
N PRO A 543 49.66 3.67 13.04
CA PRO A 543 48.67 3.95 14.07
C PRO A 543 47.73 5.10 13.66
N GLY A 544 46.41 4.93 13.86
CA GLY A 544 45.41 5.93 13.55
C GLY A 544 44.91 5.94 12.10
N ALA A 545 45.43 5.07 11.20
CA ALA A 545 44.94 4.92 9.82
C ALA A 545 43.98 3.73 9.64
N ALA A 546 43.93 2.83 10.61
CA ALA A 546 43.09 1.62 10.60
C ALA A 546 41.67 1.95 11.04
N PHE A 547 40.65 1.51 10.26
CA PHE A 547 39.26 1.69 10.61
C PHE A 547 38.34 0.58 10.05
N LEU A 548 37.21 0.41 10.69
CA LEU A 548 36.04 -0.31 10.15
C LEU A 548 35.06 0.72 9.58
N GLY A 549 34.66 0.57 8.33
CA GLY A 549 33.71 1.47 7.66
C GLY A 549 32.41 0.79 7.31
N HIS A 550 31.27 1.45 7.55
CA HIS A 550 29.95 0.96 7.16
C HIS A 550 29.11 2.09 6.51
N GLY A 551 28.41 1.76 5.43
CA GLY A 551 27.53 2.69 4.76
C GLY A 551 26.20 2.84 5.50
N MET A 552 25.91 4.05 6.02
CA MET A 552 24.68 4.41 6.73
C MET A 552 23.78 5.32 5.87
N ALA A 553 23.72 5.09 4.58
CA ALA A 553 23.06 5.98 3.61
C ALA A 553 21.57 6.25 3.90
N LYS A 554 20.92 5.40 4.69
CA LYS A 554 19.50 5.54 5.05
C LYS A 554 19.28 6.05 6.49
N MET A 555 20.34 6.36 7.23
CA MET A 555 20.25 6.87 8.61
C MET A 555 20.53 8.36 8.66
N ASN A 556 19.73 9.06 9.45
CA ASN A 556 19.92 10.49 9.74
C ASN A 556 20.25 10.67 11.22
N GLY A 557 21.22 11.54 11.50
CA GLY A 557 21.50 11.99 12.86
C GLY A 557 20.47 13.03 13.37
N PRO A 558 20.50 13.33 14.67
CA PRO A 558 21.48 12.86 15.63
C PRO A 558 21.35 11.35 15.88
N ALA A 559 22.48 10.72 16.21
CA ALA A 559 22.54 9.29 16.47
C ALA A 559 23.48 8.96 17.62
N THR A 560 23.25 7.81 18.24
CA THR A 560 24.14 7.24 19.26
C THR A 560 24.78 5.98 18.69
N VAL A 561 26.11 5.86 18.79
CA VAL A 561 26.83 4.62 18.53
C VAL A 561 27.17 3.96 19.87
N LYS A 562 26.67 2.75 20.09
CA LYS A 562 27.02 1.90 21.23
C LYS A 562 27.86 0.73 20.74
N MET A 563 28.87 0.35 21.50
CA MET A 563 29.66 -0.84 21.22
C MET A 563 30.17 -1.46 22.53
N ARG A 564 30.24 -2.79 22.52
CA ARG A 564 30.94 -3.52 23.58
C ARG A 564 32.30 -3.96 23.03
N VAL A 565 33.35 -3.46 23.65
CA VAL A 565 34.71 -3.56 23.15
C VAL A 565 35.69 -3.85 24.26
N ARG A 566 36.76 -4.58 23.96
CA ARG A 566 37.95 -4.68 24.84
C ARG A 566 39.23 -4.51 24.01
N SER A 567 40.26 -3.98 24.63
CA SER A 567 41.58 -3.82 24.02
C SER A 567 42.66 -4.10 25.10
N ALA A 568 43.60 -4.92 24.78
CA ALA A 568 44.69 -5.24 25.72
C ALA A 568 45.54 -4.01 26.08
N ALA A 569 45.77 -3.13 25.13
CA ALA A 569 46.60 -1.92 25.30
C ALA A 569 45.78 -0.66 25.62
N GLY A 570 44.46 -0.68 25.29
CA GLY A 570 43.66 0.52 25.29
C GLY A 570 44.09 1.54 24.24
N GLY A 571 43.54 2.75 24.29
CA GLY A 571 43.96 3.88 23.47
C GLY A 571 42.84 4.73 22.94
N ALA A 572 43.23 5.89 22.40
CA ALA A 572 42.31 6.83 21.80
C ALA A 572 41.81 6.33 20.43
N GLY A 573 40.54 6.56 20.17
CA GLY A 573 39.90 6.32 18.90
C GLY A 573 38.96 7.45 18.50
N LYS A 574 38.25 7.29 17.40
CA LYS A 574 37.22 8.24 16.97
C LYS A 574 36.20 7.56 16.04
N ILE A 575 35.04 8.15 15.94
CA ILE A 575 34.05 7.81 14.92
C ILE A 575 33.91 9.00 13.98
N ASP A 576 34.18 8.76 12.70
CA ASP A 576 33.94 9.74 11.64
C ASP A 576 32.62 9.41 10.94
N SER A 577 31.76 10.42 10.74
CA SER A 577 30.59 10.38 9.86
C SER A 577 30.88 11.21 8.61
N LEU A 578 30.73 10.60 7.43
CA LEU A 578 30.95 11.25 6.14
C LEU A 578 29.62 11.32 5.39
N PRO A 579 28.86 12.44 5.52
CA PRO A 579 27.62 12.62 4.77
C PRO A 579 27.86 12.52 3.27
N MET A 580 27.07 11.71 2.58
CA MET A 580 27.08 11.64 1.12
C MET A 580 26.30 12.85 0.57
N THR A 581 26.91 14.03 0.57
CA THR A 581 26.40 15.17 -0.19
C THR A 581 27.34 15.42 -1.35
N SER A 582 26.75 15.62 -2.53
CA SER A 582 27.49 15.91 -3.77
C SER A 582 28.24 17.25 -3.77
N VAL A 583 28.19 17.99 -2.68
CA VAL A 583 28.63 19.39 -2.62
C VAL A 583 29.99 19.56 -1.98
N ASP A 584 30.38 18.73 -1.03
CA ASP A 584 31.73 18.80 -0.43
C ASP A 584 32.12 17.47 0.24
N PRO A 585 32.99 16.68 -0.39
CA PRO A 585 33.50 15.44 0.21
C PRO A 585 34.43 15.66 1.40
N SER A 586 34.79 16.90 1.75
CA SER A 586 35.69 17.23 2.85
C SER A 586 34.99 17.38 4.21
N ILE A 587 33.66 17.37 4.27
CA ILE A 587 32.91 17.48 5.53
C ILE A 587 32.97 16.14 6.26
N VAL A 588 33.95 16.00 7.14
CA VAL A 588 34.05 14.89 8.08
C VAL A 588 33.63 15.38 9.46
N ARG A 589 32.64 14.71 10.07
CA ARG A 589 32.20 14.96 11.43
C ARG A 589 32.83 13.90 12.32
N SER A 590 33.63 14.30 13.29
CA SER A 590 34.41 13.40 14.14
C SER A 590 33.97 13.48 15.60
N ALA A 591 33.69 12.32 16.19
CA ALA A 591 33.44 12.16 17.62
C ALA A 591 34.57 11.33 18.27
N PRO A 592 35.32 11.86 19.22
CA PRO A 592 36.39 11.12 19.87
C PRO A 592 35.84 10.06 20.83
N LEU A 593 36.63 9.00 21.05
CA LEU A 593 36.39 7.98 22.05
C LEU A 593 37.70 7.50 22.66
N GLU A 594 37.61 6.86 23.81
CA GLU A 594 38.77 6.25 24.46
C GLU A 594 38.40 4.84 24.94
N ILE A 595 39.25 3.86 24.66
CA ILE A 595 39.13 2.49 25.12
C ILE A 595 40.15 2.28 26.24
N LYS A 596 39.69 1.92 27.44
CA LYS A 596 40.56 1.56 28.56
C LYS A 596 41.19 0.19 28.30
N ALA A 597 42.45 0.04 28.69
CA ALA A 597 43.09 -1.27 28.61
C ALA A 597 42.44 -2.29 29.55
N GLY A 598 42.33 -3.53 29.11
CA GLY A 598 41.86 -4.66 29.91
C GLY A 598 40.51 -5.23 29.50
N ASP A 599 39.57 -5.31 30.44
CA ASP A 599 38.31 -6.03 30.30
C ASP A 599 37.30 -5.39 29.35
N TRP A 600 36.22 -6.15 29.04
CA TRP A 600 35.10 -5.68 28.26
C TRP A 600 34.44 -4.44 28.85
N GLN A 601 34.24 -3.42 28.02
CA GLN A 601 33.56 -2.19 28.36
C GLN A 601 32.54 -1.80 27.32
N GLU A 602 31.44 -1.18 27.74
CA GLU A 602 30.46 -0.58 26.83
C GLU A 602 30.81 0.90 26.62
N LEU A 603 30.94 1.29 25.37
CA LEU A 603 31.13 2.67 24.95
C LEU A 603 29.83 3.21 24.33
N LYS A 604 29.55 4.47 24.63
CA LYS A 604 28.47 5.24 24.07
C LYS A 604 29.03 6.53 23.50
N VAL A 605 28.89 6.72 22.20
CA VAL A 605 29.38 7.90 21.48
C VAL A 605 28.22 8.60 20.81
N GLU A 606 28.00 9.86 21.10
CA GLU A 606 26.95 10.67 20.50
C GLU A 606 27.45 11.33 19.21
N LEU A 607 26.64 11.25 18.17
CA LEU A 607 26.79 11.97 16.91
C LEU A 607 25.65 13.01 16.82
N PRO A 608 25.90 14.25 17.31
CA PRO A 608 24.83 15.22 17.57
C PRO A 608 24.28 15.91 16.32
N GLU A 609 24.96 15.80 15.19
CA GLU A 609 24.60 16.54 13.99
C GLU A 609 23.37 15.97 13.31
N LYS A 610 22.51 16.86 12.81
CA LYS A 610 21.34 16.52 12.01
C LYS A 610 21.73 16.20 10.56
N GLY A 611 20.92 15.35 9.90
CA GLY A 611 21.09 14.98 8.50
C GLY A 611 21.75 13.62 8.28
N PRO A 612 22.04 13.25 7.02
CA PRO A 612 22.55 11.92 6.68
C PRO A 612 23.85 11.58 7.41
N LEU A 613 23.94 10.37 7.99
CA LEU A 613 25.17 9.85 8.57
C LEU A 613 26.19 9.45 7.50
N GLY A 614 25.72 9.07 6.31
CA GLY A 614 26.55 8.69 5.18
C GLY A 614 27.37 7.42 5.44
N THR A 615 28.70 7.53 5.45
CA THR A 615 29.59 6.43 5.83
C THR A 615 30.16 6.68 7.22
N LEU A 616 29.95 5.73 8.14
CA LEU A 616 30.62 5.73 9.44
C LEU A 616 31.99 5.04 9.30
N ARG A 617 33.01 5.59 9.96
CA ARG A 617 34.34 5.00 10.11
C ARG A 617 34.71 4.98 11.58
N LEU A 618 34.94 3.77 12.12
CA LEU A 618 35.36 3.55 13.48
C LEU A 618 36.88 3.34 13.50
N TYR A 619 37.59 4.33 13.94
CA TYR A 619 39.04 4.27 14.17
C TYR A 619 39.28 3.82 15.61
N LEU A 620 39.75 2.59 15.77
CA LEU A 620 39.96 1.94 17.05
C LEU A 620 41.40 1.46 17.14
N PRO A 621 42.00 1.38 18.35
CA PRO A 621 43.22 0.59 18.57
C PRO A 621 42.93 -0.88 18.28
N ASP A 622 43.95 -1.74 18.36
CA ASP A 622 43.73 -3.19 18.27
C ASP A 622 42.73 -3.61 19.36
N ALA A 623 41.61 -4.18 18.92
CA ALA A 623 40.45 -4.42 19.78
C ALA A 623 39.67 -5.64 19.39
N GLU A 624 38.93 -6.20 20.34
CA GLU A 624 37.86 -7.17 20.14
C GLU A 624 36.52 -6.48 20.41
N ILE A 625 35.54 -6.80 19.56
CA ILE A 625 34.24 -6.16 19.54
C ILE A 625 33.16 -7.26 19.53
N ASP A 626 32.23 -7.19 20.48
CA ASP A 626 31.08 -8.11 20.59
C ASP A 626 29.91 -7.61 19.72
N PHE A 627 29.56 -6.34 19.84
CA PHE A 627 28.55 -5.72 18.99
C PHE A 627 28.85 -4.25 18.71
N ILE A 628 28.27 -3.76 17.60
CA ILE A 628 28.16 -2.34 17.26
C ILE A 628 26.70 -2.03 16.98
N GLU A 629 26.12 -1.04 17.68
CA GLU A 629 24.77 -0.55 17.49
C GLU A 629 24.81 0.92 17.10
N VAL A 630 24.12 1.30 16.03
CA VAL A 630 23.93 2.68 15.59
C VAL A 630 22.44 3.00 15.69
N ALA A 631 22.09 3.86 16.66
CA ALA A 631 20.71 4.22 16.96
C ALA A 631 20.46 5.70 16.61
N PRO A 632 19.77 6.03 15.52
CA PRO A 632 19.35 7.39 15.24
C PRO A 632 18.26 7.83 16.23
N ALA A 633 18.19 9.13 16.52
CA ALA A 633 17.18 9.67 17.44
C ALA A 633 15.75 9.44 16.94
N ASN A 634 15.58 9.39 15.62
CA ASN A 634 14.31 9.06 14.96
C ASN A 634 14.57 7.99 13.90
N GLY A 635 14.13 6.77 14.15
CA GLY A 635 14.27 5.66 13.20
C GLY A 635 14.76 4.36 13.86
N ARG A 636 14.95 3.33 13.04
CA ARG A 636 15.38 2.01 13.50
C ARG A 636 16.89 2.00 13.75
N ALA A 637 17.30 1.47 14.89
CA ALA A 637 18.69 1.16 15.15
C ALA A 637 19.18 0.03 14.23
N MET A 638 20.44 0.12 13.80
CA MET A 638 21.19 -0.98 13.20
C MET A 638 22.07 -1.59 14.28
N ARG A 639 22.05 -2.90 14.43
CA ARG A 639 22.94 -3.61 15.34
C ARG A 639 23.63 -4.75 14.60
N SER A 640 24.94 -4.74 14.64
CA SER A 640 25.81 -5.82 14.18
C SER A 640 26.29 -6.62 15.41
N ASN A 641 25.98 -7.91 15.45
CA ASN A 641 26.53 -8.87 16.40
C ASN A 641 27.50 -9.77 15.63
N PHE A 642 28.66 -9.99 16.18
CA PHE A 642 29.75 -10.68 15.48
C PHE A 642 29.97 -12.09 15.99
#